data_a4859dfc955b35c12c862b9864ad1fe9
#
_entry.id   a4859dfc955b35c12c862b9864ad1fe9
#
_cell.length_a   1.000
_cell.length_b   1.000
_cell.length_c   1.000
_cell.angle_alpha   90.00
_cell.angle_beta   90.00
_cell.angle_gamma   90.00
#
_symmetry.space_group_name_H-M   'P 1'
#
loop_
_entity.id
_entity.type
_entity.pdbx_description
1 polymer ?
#
loop_
_entity_poly.entity_id
_entity_poly.type
_entity_poly.pdbx_seq_one_letter_code
_entity_poly.pdbx_strand_id
1 'polypeptide(L)'
;MKTYDIEEQVNNIKKLSAYNVVEISDIDELSAKAAILEHKKTKARIFALLTDDNNKVFTIGFRTPSKDSTGVAHILEHSVLCGSKKFPAKDPFVELVKGSLNTFLNAITYPDKTVYPIASCNDKDFDNLMEVYLDAVFYPNVYTEPKIFKQEGWHYEVVDEKGNPDENGNIILNGVVYNEMKGAFSAADSVLERSITKTLFEGHSYGEESGGDPDVIPTLTYENFLDMHSKYYHPSNSYIYLYGDMDIAKKLELIDKEYLDKFEYKFVDSKIEEVKPLESVRERNFEYPITENQTEENATYLSWNTLVGGELNPIVYMGFQILEYVLIDAPGAPLMQALIDAGIGEAVYGGYANGIYVPYFGVTAKNSNLDRKPEFLAVIEGTLRKLAYEGLDKEAIKAAINVFEFKAREADYGSYPKGLMYGLSSFDSWLYDADPTMHLRFENIFKTLREEVENGYFENLIKKHLLDNKNTAIVTMTPKKGLTTKKDNELKEKLAKFKDTLSKDELKKIYEDTIALKKYQSEPSSEEALLKIPLLSRDDISRDVKMPEFEEDSVKVCDKDIKVVHSKVFTAGINYMKFIFNIDFANEEEIKYLELLKEILGYIDTKKETFATLATNVNLNSGGISYSLEAYATNANPIDFTFGFCVNAKILYGKEPWLYSTVAEVLTTSKLEDKKRIKDIIAEVLAGKDRLVSSGHMTALTRAGSYISKELLFKDLTKGIAYLKFLESIDIEKDFDKLYEKLSSLSKKVFNVNNLLIHTICDDKGYKHSFDGAKVLIDSLEKEDIKSERAKLLPEIKNEGFETSSMVNYVARFGNFVNHGFKYTGVLRVFKVLLSYDYLWNNIRVKGGAYGCSAVFSRSGNAGFVSYRDPNVANTNKIYEGIVDYAKNFTANDREMTKSVIGAISEMDTPLTPAGEGMKGLSAYYSKVRHEDMQKEREEVLNTSEADIRGLVPLIEAVLSDNLICAVGNADLIEKDSEMFKEVKHLFKD
;
A
#
# COMPACT_ATOMS: atom_id res chain seq x y z
N MET A 1 31.13 18.62 4.71
CA MET A 1 30.71 17.43 3.91
C MET A 1 31.41 17.56 2.55
N LYS A 2 32.01 16.48 2.01
CA LYS A 2 32.40 16.50 0.59
C LYS A 2 31.11 16.61 -0.22
N THR A 3 30.98 17.61 -1.05
CA THR A 3 29.91 17.68 -2.05
C THR A 3 30.06 16.47 -2.99
N TYR A 4 28.99 15.73 -3.20
CA TYR A 4 28.95 14.63 -4.16
C TYR A 4 29.25 15.18 -5.57
N ASP A 5 30.29 14.65 -6.23
CA ASP A 5 30.71 15.11 -7.55
C ASP A 5 30.33 14.04 -8.60
N ILE A 6 29.24 14.29 -9.30
CA ILE A 6 28.71 13.40 -10.34
C ILE A 6 29.74 13.20 -11.47
N GLU A 7 30.50 14.23 -11.86
CA GLU A 7 31.50 14.12 -12.92
C GLU A 7 32.70 13.26 -12.49
N GLU A 8 33.11 13.35 -11.22
CA GLU A 8 34.10 12.43 -10.65
C GLU A 8 33.64 10.99 -10.74
N GLN A 9 32.35 10.70 -10.39
CA GLN A 9 31.78 9.35 -10.46
C GLN A 9 31.76 8.84 -11.92
N VAL A 10 31.35 9.65 -12.88
CA VAL A 10 31.36 9.31 -14.31
C VAL A 10 32.81 8.96 -14.77
N ASN A 11 33.80 9.76 -14.36
CA ASN A 11 35.20 9.50 -14.70
C ASN A 11 35.72 8.21 -14.06
N ASN A 12 35.26 7.85 -12.88
CA ASN A 12 35.63 6.61 -12.20
C ASN A 12 34.98 5.39 -12.85
N ILE A 13 33.71 5.47 -13.26
CA ILE A 13 33.00 4.41 -14.03
C ILE A 13 33.78 4.08 -15.31
N LYS A 14 34.23 5.09 -16.06
CA LYS A 14 34.98 4.90 -17.34
C LYS A 14 36.31 4.16 -17.17
N LYS A 15 36.85 4.06 -15.96
CA LYS A 15 38.10 3.33 -15.65
C LYS A 15 37.88 1.86 -15.33
N LEU A 16 36.64 1.43 -15.12
CA LEU A 16 36.32 0.06 -14.73
C LEU A 16 36.57 -0.91 -15.88
N SER A 17 37.54 -1.80 -15.72
CA SER A 17 37.95 -2.75 -16.78
C SER A 17 36.93 -3.86 -17.01
N ALA A 18 36.12 -4.24 -15.99
CA ALA A 18 35.15 -5.32 -16.07
C ALA A 18 33.87 -4.96 -16.84
N TYR A 19 33.60 -3.68 -17.07
CA TYR A 19 32.39 -3.18 -17.70
C TYR A 19 32.64 -2.51 -19.06
N ASN A 20 31.68 -2.65 -19.95
CA ASN A 20 31.52 -1.79 -21.13
C ASN A 20 30.55 -0.67 -20.76
N VAL A 21 30.97 0.56 -20.98
CA VAL A 21 30.05 1.71 -20.91
C VAL A 21 29.28 1.76 -22.23
N VAL A 22 27.97 1.52 -22.14
CA VAL A 22 27.06 1.55 -23.30
C VAL A 22 26.69 2.99 -23.61
N GLU A 23 26.25 3.73 -22.57
CA GLU A 23 25.83 5.12 -22.70
C GLU A 23 26.01 5.87 -21.38
N ILE A 24 26.31 7.17 -21.48
CA ILE A 24 26.21 8.15 -20.38
C ILE A 24 25.48 9.37 -20.93
N SER A 25 24.37 9.75 -20.27
CA SER A 25 23.54 10.89 -20.69
C SER A 25 22.98 11.65 -19.48
N ASP A 26 22.66 12.93 -19.69
CA ASP A 26 21.98 13.73 -18.68
C ASP A 26 20.48 13.43 -18.65
N ILE A 27 19.90 13.47 -17.47
CA ILE A 27 18.44 13.47 -17.25
C ILE A 27 18.12 14.74 -16.44
N ASP A 28 17.93 15.83 -17.18
CA ASP A 28 17.77 17.16 -16.60
C ASP A 28 16.57 17.25 -15.67
N GLU A 29 15.48 16.55 -15.99
CA GLU A 29 14.25 16.47 -15.21
C GLU A 29 14.49 15.95 -13.77
N LEU A 30 15.50 15.10 -13.60
CA LEU A 30 15.83 14.50 -12.32
C LEU A 30 17.09 15.09 -11.69
N SER A 31 17.74 16.08 -12.35
CA SER A 31 19.05 16.59 -11.98
C SER A 31 20.06 15.45 -11.76
N ALA A 32 20.11 14.49 -12.71
CA ALA A 32 20.86 13.26 -12.60
C ALA A 32 21.62 12.93 -13.90
N LYS A 33 22.62 12.06 -13.79
CA LYS A 33 23.25 11.41 -14.96
C LYS A 33 22.93 9.93 -14.98
N ALA A 34 22.49 9.46 -16.12
CA ALA A 34 22.30 8.04 -16.41
C ALA A 34 23.61 7.42 -16.92
N ALA A 35 24.02 6.30 -16.37
CA ALA A 35 25.11 5.48 -16.88
C ALA A 35 24.60 4.06 -17.13
N ILE A 36 24.58 3.65 -18.39
CA ILE A 36 24.17 2.30 -18.83
C ILE A 36 25.45 1.51 -19.12
N LEU A 37 25.59 0.37 -18.44
CA LEU A 37 26.77 -0.51 -18.56
C LEU A 37 26.36 -1.96 -18.80
N GLU A 38 27.30 -2.72 -19.38
CA GLU A 38 27.22 -4.16 -19.55
C GLU A 38 28.46 -4.81 -18.96
N HIS A 39 28.29 -5.80 -18.11
CA HIS A 39 29.41 -6.58 -17.61
C HIS A 39 30.01 -7.46 -18.73
N LYS A 40 31.31 -7.34 -18.97
CA LYS A 40 31.98 -7.95 -20.15
C LYS A 40 31.84 -9.47 -20.20
N LYS A 41 32.01 -10.13 -19.06
CA LYS A 41 32.05 -11.58 -18.98
C LYS A 41 30.65 -12.20 -19.02
N THR A 42 29.74 -11.71 -18.19
CA THR A 42 28.42 -12.35 -18.00
C THR A 42 27.32 -11.71 -18.82
N LYS A 43 27.54 -10.51 -19.37
CA LYS A 43 26.51 -9.69 -20.00
C LYS A 43 25.40 -9.20 -19.07
N ALA A 44 25.67 -9.18 -17.74
CA ALA A 44 24.77 -8.55 -16.79
C ALA A 44 24.57 -7.08 -17.17
N ARG A 45 23.32 -6.63 -17.08
CA ARG A 45 22.93 -5.25 -17.43
C ARG A 45 22.93 -4.38 -16.20
N ILE A 46 23.54 -3.20 -16.28
CA ILE A 46 23.62 -2.25 -15.18
C ILE A 46 23.08 -0.90 -15.62
N PHE A 47 22.21 -0.31 -14.82
CA PHE A 47 21.74 1.05 -14.95
C PHE A 47 22.03 1.81 -13.66
N ALA A 48 22.88 2.83 -13.72
CA ALA A 48 23.18 3.71 -12.59
C ALA A 48 22.63 5.11 -12.85
N LEU A 49 21.84 5.61 -11.92
CA LEU A 49 21.30 6.97 -11.94
C LEU A 49 21.98 7.79 -10.84
N LEU A 50 22.97 8.59 -11.25
CA LEU A 50 23.86 9.36 -10.40
C LEU A 50 23.20 10.69 -10.01
N THR A 51 22.98 10.91 -8.73
CA THR A 51 22.35 12.12 -8.18
C THR A 51 22.88 12.37 -6.76
N ASP A 52 22.64 13.55 -6.19
CA ASP A 52 23.06 13.94 -4.85
C ASP A 52 22.05 13.51 -3.74
N ASP A 53 21.11 12.64 -4.07
CA ASP A 53 20.17 12.08 -3.11
C ASP A 53 20.86 11.05 -2.21
N ASN A 54 20.82 11.26 -0.90
CA ASN A 54 21.43 10.36 0.07
C ASN A 54 20.60 9.11 0.38
N ASN A 55 19.33 9.02 -0.06
CA ASN A 55 18.53 7.81 0.06
C ASN A 55 18.84 6.86 -1.10
N LYS A 56 19.95 6.15 -0.95
CA LYS A 56 20.51 5.25 -1.97
C LYS A 56 19.62 4.05 -2.20
N VAL A 57 19.50 3.64 -3.46
CA VAL A 57 18.74 2.46 -3.85
C VAL A 57 19.61 1.50 -4.64
N PHE A 58 19.51 0.23 -4.32
CA PHE A 58 19.98 -0.88 -5.14
C PHE A 58 18.80 -1.79 -5.45
N THR A 59 18.71 -2.26 -6.68
CA THR A 59 17.75 -3.29 -7.08
C THR A 59 18.43 -4.28 -8.01
N ILE A 60 18.30 -5.57 -7.73
CA ILE A 60 18.61 -6.61 -8.70
C ILE A 60 17.30 -7.28 -9.12
N GLY A 61 17.07 -7.36 -10.43
CA GLY A 61 15.90 -7.98 -11.02
C GLY A 61 16.27 -9.04 -12.04
N PHE A 62 15.34 -9.97 -12.25
CA PHE A 62 15.45 -11.03 -13.26
C PHE A 62 14.16 -11.08 -14.08
N ARG A 63 14.28 -11.37 -15.39
CA ARG A 63 13.10 -11.77 -16.15
C ARG A 63 12.68 -13.18 -15.72
N THR A 64 11.43 -13.31 -15.25
CA THR A 64 10.88 -14.54 -14.71
C THR A 64 9.48 -14.81 -15.26
N PRO A 65 9.31 -14.96 -16.60
CA PRO A 65 7.98 -15.21 -17.18
C PRO A 65 7.39 -16.51 -16.62
N SER A 66 6.16 -16.43 -16.10
CA SER A 66 5.43 -17.58 -15.57
C SER A 66 5.02 -18.52 -16.71
N LYS A 67 5.20 -19.81 -16.53
CA LYS A 67 4.79 -20.84 -17.50
C LYS A 67 3.46 -21.49 -17.14
N ASP A 68 3.12 -21.42 -15.89
CA ASP A 68 1.91 -21.96 -15.28
C ASP A 68 1.56 -21.17 -14.03
N SER A 69 0.44 -21.48 -13.43
CA SER A 69 -0.09 -20.80 -12.24
C SER A 69 0.35 -21.47 -10.92
N THR A 70 1.50 -22.17 -10.90
CA THR A 70 2.04 -22.75 -9.66
C THR A 70 2.61 -21.73 -8.69
N GLY A 71 2.81 -20.48 -9.12
CA GLY A 71 3.44 -19.45 -8.31
C GLY A 71 4.91 -19.66 -8.02
N VAL A 72 5.60 -20.45 -8.85
CA VAL A 72 7.00 -20.82 -8.61
C VAL A 72 7.92 -19.61 -8.48
N ALA A 73 7.68 -18.52 -9.24
CA ALA A 73 8.45 -17.28 -9.13
C ALA A 73 8.26 -16.61 -7.77
N HIS A 74 7.05 -16.58 -7.26
CA HIS A 74 6.69 -16.00 -5.97
C HIS A 74 7.24 -16.84 -4.80
N ILE A 75 7.10 -18.16 -4.88
CA ILE A 75 7.68 -19.06 -3.87
C ILE A 75 9.22 -18.93 -3.84
N LEU A 76 9.87 -18.75 -5.01
CA LEU A 76 11.30 -18.46 -5.08
C LEU A 76 11.66 -17.10 -4.47
N GLU A 77 10.87 -16.09 -4.73
CA GLU A 77 11.07 -14.75 -4.16
C GLU A 77 11.22 -14.83 -2.64
N HIS A 78 10.27 -15.48 -1.96
CA HIS A 78 10.34 -15.73 -0.53
C HIS A 78 11.54 -16.60 -0.14
N SER A 79 11.74 -17.68 -0.86
CA SER A 79 12.68 -18.75 -0.48
C SER A 79 14.15 -18.35 -0.60
N VAL A 80 14.53 -17.51 -1.58
CA VAL A 80 15.94 -17.10 -1.73
C VAL A 80 16.41 -16.24 -0.56
N LEU A 81 15.50 -15.55 0.12
CA LEU A 81 15.77 -14.74 1.30
C LEU A 81 15.88 -15.56 2.59
N CYS A 82 15.61 -16.88 2.54
CA CYS A 82 15.71 -17.81 3.67
C CYS A 82 17.13 -18.41 3.83
N GLY A 83 18.16 -17.56 3.68
CA GLY A 83 19.55 -17.94 3.85
C GLY A 83 20.29 -18.26 2.57
N SER A 84 21.61 -17.99 2.61
CA SER A 84 22.49 -18.12 1.47
C SER A 84 23.87 -18.64 1.87
N LYS A 85 24.73 -18.88 0.91
CA LYS A 85 26.06 -19.47 1.12
C LYS A 85 26.93 -18.65 2.08
N LYS A 86 26.94 -17.33 1.92
CA LYS A 86 27.73 -16.41 2.77
C LYS A 86 26.98 -16.11 4.08
N PHE A 87 25.65 -16.05 4.01
CA PHE A 87 24.76 -15.72 5.12
C PHE A 87 23.79 -16.88 5.44
N PRO A 88 24.27 -17.94 6.11
CA PRO A 88 23.53 -19.19 6.23
C PRO A 88 22.46 -19.21 7.32
N ALA A 89 22.18 -18.09 7.98
CA ALA A 89 21.05 -17.99 8.91
C ALA A 89 19.72 -18.33 8.18
N LYS A 90 18.75 -18.86 8.90
CA LYS A 90 17.47 -19.30 8.32
C LYS A 90 16.65 -18.15 7.72
N ASP A 91 16.78 -16.96 8.27
CA ASP A 91 16.06 -15.78 7.85
C ASP A 91 16.92 -14.51 7.97
N PRO A 92 17.90 -14.33 7.06
CA PRO A 92 18.71 -13.11 7.05
C PRO A 92 17.89 -11.85 6.81
N PHE A 93 16.77 -11.95 6.08
CA PHE A 93 15.87 -10.84 5.81
C PHE A 93 15.31 -10.25 7.12
N VAL A 94 14.77 -11.10 7.99
CA VAL A 94 14.24 -10.64 9.30
C VAL A 94 15.36 -10.08 10.18
N GLU A 95 16.57 -10.64 10.11
CA GLU A 95 17.72 -10.11 10.84
C GLU A 95 18.11 -8.70 10.37
N LEU A 96 18.04 -8.44 9.07
CA LEU A 96 18.29 -7.11 8.48
C LEU A 96 17.17 -6.13 8.83
N VAL A 97 15.91 -6.51 8.72
CA VAL A 97 14.78 -5.64 9.11
C VAL A 97 14.93 -5.16 10.56
N LYS A 98 15.39 -6.05 11.47
CA LYS A 98 15.63 -5.69 12.86
C LYS A 98 16.89 -4.85 13.08
N GLY A 99 17.89 -4.98 12.25
CA GLY A 99 19.25 -4.51 12.54
C GLY A 99 19.87 -3.59 11.51
N SER A 100 19.09 -2.97 10.65
CA SER A 100 19.55 -2.00 9.64
C SER A 100 18.82 -0.67 9.74
N LEU A 101 19.39 0.35 9.12
CA LEU A 101 18.79 1.68 8.91
C LEU A 101 18.12 1.76 7.54
N ASN A 102 17.52 0.64 7.09
CA ASN A 102 16.87 0.61 5.81
C ASN A 102 15.72 1.62 5.73
N THR A 103 15.59 2.27 4.59
CA THR A 103 14.45 3.09 4.23
C THR A 103 13.47 2.32 3.35
N PHE A 104 13.95 1.21 2.76
CA PHE A 104 13.14 0.23 2.06
C PHE A 104 13.87 -1.11 2.02
N LEU A 105 13.15 -2.19 2.27
CA LEU A 105 13.65 -3.56 2.21
C LEU A 105 12.50 -4.48 1.84
N ASN A 106 12.54 -5.07 0.64
CA ASN A 106 11.49 -5.96 0.17
C ASN A 106 11.98 -6.86 -0.98
N ALA A 107 11.11 -7.76 -1.43
CA ALA A 107 11.17 -8.43 -2.71
C ALA A 107 9.79 -8.36 -3.36
N ILE A 108 9.71 -8.40 -4.68
CA ILE A 108 8.45 -8.18 -5.39
C ILE A 108 8.42 -9.07 -6.64
N THR A 109 7.40 -9.90 -6.76
CA THR A 109 7.11 -10.71 -7.96
C THR A 109 6.03 -10.05 -8.80
N TYR A 110 6.37 -9.80 -10.07
CA TYR A 110 5.48 -9.34 -11.12
C TYR A 110 5.20 -10.47 -12.13
N PRO A 111 4.28 -10.28 -13.07
CA PRO A 111 3.99 -11.31 -14.07
C PRO A 111 5.17 -11.75 -14.95
N ASP A 112 6.18 -10.90 -15.10
CA ASP A 112 7.32 -11.12 -16.01
C ASP A 112 8.69 -10.86 -15.39
N LYS A 113 8.75 -10.37 -14.16
CA LYS A 113 9.99 -10.06 -13.44
C LYS A 113 9.86 -10.33 -11.94
N THR A 114 11.00 -10.65 -11.33
CA THR A 114 11.12 -10.67 -9.87
C THR A 114 12.26 -9.73 -9.49
N VAL A 115 12.02 -8.78 -8.59
CA VAL A 115 12.97 -7.73 -8.21
C VAL A 115 13.23 -7.73 -6.71
N TYR A 116 14.46 -7.42 -6.34
CA TYR A 116 14.96 -7.41 -4.96
C TYR A 116 15.52 -6.02 -4.64
N PRO A 117 14.66 -5.07 -4.26
CA PRO A 117 15.05 -3.70 -3.95
C PRO A 117 15.44 -3.52 -2.49
N ILE A 118 16.49 -2.71 -2.26
CA ILE A 118 16.83 -2.17 -0.94
C ILE A 118 17.10 -0.67 -1.04
N ALA A 119 16.91 0.05 0.06
CA ALA A 119 17.34 1.44 0.17
C ALA A 119 17.82 1.77 1.58
N SER A 120 18.82 2.66 1.66
CA SER A 120 19.34 3.20 2.93
C SER A 120 20.03 4.55 2.74
N CYS A 121 19.87 5.43 3.73
CA CYS A 121 20.63 6.68 3.80
C CYS A 121 22.04 6.50 4.40
N ASN A 122 22.35 5.36 4.98
CA ASN A 122 23.63 5.06 5.59
C ASN A 122 24.50 4.23 4.64
N ASP A 123 25.74 4.68 4.34
CA ASP A 123 26.62 4.02 3.37
C ASP A 123 27.01 2.59 3.77
N LYS A 124 27.33 2.38 5.06
CA LYS A 124 27.73 1.07 5.57
C LYS A 124 26.55 0.10 5.56
N ASP A 125 25.37 0.58 5.93
CA ASP A 125 24.15 -0.20 5.90
C ASP A 125 23.77 -0.58 4.46
N PHE A 126 23.84 0.37 3.55
CA PHE A 126 23.60 0.12 2.13
C PHE A 126 24.51 -0.97 1.56
N ASP A 127 25.81 -0.94 1.90
CA ASP A 127 26.77 -1.97 1.48
C ASP A 127 26.39 -3.35 2.04
N ASN A 128 26.02 -3.39 3.32
CA ASN A 128 25.59 -4.61 4.00
C ASN A 128 24.34 -5.23 3.34
N LEU A 129 23.31 -4.41 3.11
CA LEU A 129 22.07 -4.83 2.49
C LEU A 129 22.28 -5.33 1.07
N MET A 130 23.04 -4.59 0.25
CA MET A 130 23.34 -4.95 -1.12
C MET A 130 24.07 -6.30 -1.19
N GLU A 131 25.06 -6.53 -0.33
CA GLU A 131 25.83 -7.77 -0.32
C GLU A 131 24.97 -8.99 0.08
N VAL A 132 24.12 -8.84 1.11
CA VAL A 132 23.22 -9.92 1.52
C VAL A 132 22.23 -10.29 0.40
N TYR A 133 21.67 -9.29 -0.29
CA TYR A 133 20.74 -9.53 -1.38
C TYR A 133 21.40 -10.18 -2.60
N LEU A 134 22.61 -9.76 -2.95
CA LEU A 134 23.38 -10.39 -4.04
C LEU A 134 23.68 -11.85 -3.73
N ASP A 135 24.10 -12.17 -2.50
CA ASP A 135 24.38 -13.55 -2.11
C ASP A 135 23.11 -14.41 -2.07
N ALA A 136 22.00 -13.83 -1.58
CA ALA A 136 20.71 -14.49 -1.51
C ALA A 136 20.21 -14.91 -2.90
N VAL A 137 20.23 -14.02 -3.89
CA VAL A 137 19.70 -14.33 -5.23
C VAL A 137 20.61 -15.26 -6.05
N PHE A 138 21.96 -15.21 -5.85
CA PHE A 138 22.88 -16.04 -6.62
C PHE A 138 23.26 -17.36 -5.96
N TYR A 139 23.24 -17.45 -4.65
CA TYR A 139 23.69 -18.60 -3.88
C TYR A 139 22.74 -18.98 -2.72
N PRO A 140 21.42 -19.10 -2.96
CA PRO A 140 20.46 -19.39 -1.90
C PRO A 140 20.63 -20.81 -1.36
N ASN A 141 20.26 -21.01 -0.09
CA ASN A 141 20.28 -22.31 0.57
C ASN A 141 19.19 -23.28 0.10
N VAL A 142 18.32 -22.88 -0.83
CA VAL A 142 17.23 -23.72 -1.36
C VAL A 142 17.71 -25.06 -1.95
N TYR A 143 18.97 -25.16 -2.39
CA TYR A 143 19.56 -26.37 -2.91
C TYR A 143 19.99 -27.38 -1.84
N THR A 144 20.22 -26.91 -0.62
CA THR A 144 20.75 -27.73 0.48
C THR A 144 19.73 -27.95 1.58
N GLU A 145 18.68 -27.16 1.65
CA GLU A 145 17.63 -27.25 2.68
C GLU A 145 16.21 -27.24 2.06
N PRO A 146 15.68 -28.42 1.71
CA PRO A 146 14.34 -28.54 1.10
C PRO A 146 13.19 -28.05 1.99
N LYS A 147 13.41 -27.87 3.30
CA LYS A 147 12.39 -27.39 4.22
C LYS A 147 12.03 -25.92 3.95
N ILE A 148 12.94 -25.16 3.32
CA ILE A 148 12.65 -23.79 2.86
C ILE A 148 11.47 -23.80 1.88
N PHE A 149 11.51 -24.64 0.86
CA PHE A 149 10.40 -24.81 -0.09
C PHE A 149 9.09 -25.24 0.60
N LYS A 150 9.17 -26.19 1.54
CA LYS A 150 7.99 -26.64 2.28
C LYS A 150 7.39 -25.54 3.14
N GLN A 151 8.23 -24.74 3.78
CA GLN A 151 7.79 -23.61 4.62
C GLN A 151 7.16 -22.48 3.80
N GLU A 152 7.88 -21.99 2.80
CA GLU A 152 7.46 -20.80 2.03
C GLU A 152 6.44 -21.16 0.95
N GLY A 153 6.56 -22.31 0.29
CA GLY A 153 5.65 -22.72 -0.77
C GLY A 153 4.40 -23.42 -0.25
N TRP A 154 4.48 -24.77 -0.20
CA TRP A 154 3.38 -25.59 0.28
C TRP A 154 3.87 -26.96 0.79
N HIS A 155 3.08 -27.57 1.67
CA HIS A 155 3.33 -28.92 2.16
C HIS A 155 2.05 -29.55 2.71
N TYR A 156 2.05 -30.88 2.85
CA TYR A 156 1.04 -31.57 3.64
C TYR A 156 1.41 -31.59 5.12
N GLU A 157 0.40 -31.38 5.99
CA GLU A 157 0.50 -31.62 7.42
C GLU A 157 -0.51 -32.69 7.86
N VAL A 158 -0.15 -33.53 8.84
CA VAL A 158 -1.09 -34.42 9.51
C VAL A 158 -1.35 -33.90 10.92
N VAL A 159 -2.56 -33.41 11.15
CA VAL A 159 -2.90 -32.67 12.38
C VAL A 159 -4.28 -33.06 12.94
N ASP A 160 -4.45 -32.84 14.25
CA ASP A 160 -5.76 -32.90 14.92
C ASP A 160 -6.65 -31.68 14.55
N GLU A 161 -7.86 -31.63 15.06
CA GLU A 161 -8.80 -30.52 14.85
C GLU A 161 -8.31 -29.17 15.41
N LYS A 162 -7.28 -29.20 16.27
CA LYS A 162 -6.65 -28.00 16.86
C LYS A 162 -5.36 -27.60 16.14
N GLY A 163 -4.99 -28.30 15.07
CA GLY A 163 -3.77 -28.04 14.31
C GLY A 163 -2.47 -28.61 14.94
N ASN A 164 -2.57 -29.43 15.98
CA ASN A 164 -1.38 -30.08 16.52
C ASN A 164 -1.05 -31.35 15.72
N PRO A 165 0.24 -31.69 15.55
CA PRO A 165 0.63 -32.93 14.90
C PRO A 165 -0.03 -34.14 15.57
N ASP A 166 -0.72 -34.98 14.78
CA ASP A 166 -1.38 -36.22 15.23
C ASP A 166 -1.28 -37.25 14.14
N GLU A 167 -0.62 -38.39 14.43
CA GLU A 167 -0.40 -39.51 13.48
C GLU A 167 -1.72 -40.04 12.86
N ASN A 168 -2.84 -39.91 13.58
CA ASN A 168 -4.18 -40.29 13.11
C ASN A 168 -4.98 -39.11 12.56
N GLY A 169 -4.45 -37.87 12.62
CA GLY A 169 -5.09 -36.64 12.25
C GLY A 169 -5.47 -36.55 10.78
N ASN A 170 -6.09 -35.47 10.40
CA ASN A 170 -6.44 -35.18 9.02
C ASN A 170 -5.22 -34.62 8.26
N ILE A 171 -5.19 -34.86 6.95
CA ILE A 171 -4.22 -34.19 6.06
C ILE A 171 -4.79 -32.82 5.71
N ILE A 172 -3.95 -31.79 5.87
CA ILE A 172 -4.23 -30.42 5.41
C ILE A 172 -3.10 -29.93 4.49
N LEU A 173 -3.38 -28.89 3.72
CA LEU A 173 -2.38 -28.11 3.00
C LEU A 173 -2.00 -26.86 3.81
N ASN A 174 -0.70 -26.57 3.89
CA ASN A 174 -0.17 -25.39 4.57
C ASN A 174 1.06 -24.87 3.81
N GLY A 175 1.44 -23.62 4.07
CA GLY A 175 2.58 -22.94 3.48
C GLY A 175 2.34 -21.44 3.43
N VAL A 176 3.39 -20.62 3.51
CA VAL A 176 3.26 -19.17 3.60
C VAL A 176 2.59 -18.61 2.33
N VAL A 177 3.17 -18.87 1.15
CA VAL A 177 2.62 -18.38 -0.13
C VAL A 177 1.26 -19.03 -0.43
N TYR A 178 1.09 -20.32 -0.13
CA TYR A 178 -0.21 -20.98 -0.30
C TYR A 178 -1.33 -20.28 0.47
N ASN A 179 -1.11 -19.94 1.74
CA ASN A 179 -2.10 -19.24 2.57
C ASN A 179 -2.29 -17.79 2.16
N GLU A 180 -1.20 -17.12 1.77
CA GLU A 180 -1.28 -15.77 1.23
C GLU A 180 -2.19 -15.71 0.01
N MET A 181 -2.01 -16.61 -0.93
CA MET A 181 -2.78 -16.65 -2.17
C MET A 181 -4.24 -17.04 -1.92
N LYS A 182 -4.53 -17.91 -0.95
CA LYS A 182 -5.92 -18.12 -0.49
C LYS A 182 -6.56 -16.80 -0.05
N GLY A 183 -5.83 -15.96 0.67
CA GLY A 183 -6.28 -14.64 1.06
C GLY A 183 -6.48 -13.71 -0.13
N ALA A 184 -5.56 -13.71 -1.09
CA ALA A 184 -5.65 -12.88 -2.30
C ALA A 184 -6.87 -13.26 -3.18
N PHE A 185 -7.23 -14.54 -3.23
CA PHE A 185 -8.43 -15.03 -3.94
C PHE A 185 -9.75 -14.84 -3.18
N SER A 186 -9.72 -14.22 -2.01
CA SER A 186 -10.94 -13.97 -1.21
C SER A 186 -11.66 -12.67 -1.56
N ALA A 187 -10.95 -11.69 -2.14
CA ALA A 187 -11.52 -10.40 -2.50
C ALA A 187 -12.09 -10.43 -3.92
N ALA A 188 -13.34 -10.00 -4.09
CA ALA A 188 -14.02 -10.02 -5.38
C ALA A 188 -13.27 -9.23 -6.47
N ASP A 189 -12.77 -8.04 -6.13
CA ASP A 189 -11.99 -7.21 -7.07
C ASP A 189 -10.69 -7.91 -7.51
N SER A 190 -10.02 -8.64 -6.61
CA SER A 190 -8.83 -9.43 -6.95
C SER A 190 -9.15 -10.64 -7.83
N VAL A 191 -10.31 -11.28 -7.62
CA VAL A 191 -10.79 -12.37 -8.49
C VAL A 191 -11.10 -11.84 -9.89
N LEU A 192 -11.70 -10.64 -9.99
CA LEU A 192 -11.99 -9.99 -11.26
C LEU A 192 -10.71 -9.69 -12.04
N GLU A 193 -9.72 -9.06 -11.42
CA GLU A 193 -8.44 -8.71 -12.05
C GLU A 193 -7.75 -9.94 -12.66
N ARG A 194 -7.67 -11.05 -11.90
CA ARG A 194 -7.14 -12.32 -12.38
C ARG A 194 -7.96 -12.92 -13.52
N SER A 195 -9.28 -12.77 -13.46
CA SER A 195 -10.18 -13.23 -14.51
C SER A 195 -10.00 -12.44 -15.81
N ILE A 196 -9.72 -11.14 -15.70
CA ILE A 196 -9.41 -10.27 -16.85
C ILE A 196 -8.11 -10.71 -17.51
N THR A 197 -7.00 -10.81 -16.76
CA THR A 197 -5.70 -11.20 -17.31
C THR A 197 -5.72 -12.61 -17.89
N LYS A 198 -6.35 -13.57 -17.21
CA LYS A 198 -6.55 -14.94 -17.70
C LYS A 198 -7.33 -14.98 -19.03
N THR A 199 -8.28 -14.07 -19.22
CA THR A 199 -9.09 -14.02 -20.45
C THR A 199 -8.36 -13.31 -21.59
N LEU A 200 -7.73 -12.14 -21.30
CA LEU A 200 -6.98 -11.38 -22.31
C LEU A 200 -5.77 -12.15 -22.84
N PHE A 201 -5.03 -12.78 -21.94
CA PHE A 201 -3.72 -13.37 -22.23
C PHE A 201 -3.74 -14.91 -22.22
N GLU A 202 -4.88 -15.55 -22.52
CA GLU A 202 -5.00 -17.01 -22.56
C GLU A 202 -3.93 -17.64 -23.45
N GLY A 203 -3.10 -18.52 -22.85
CA GLY A 203 -1.99 -19.19 -23.53
C GLY A 203 -0.70 -18.36 -23.60
N HIS A 204 -0.63 -17.24 -22.88
CA HIS A 204 0.56 -16.41 -22.71
C HIS A 204 0.93 -16.35 -21.23
N SER A 205 2.19 -16.04 -20.91
CA SER A 205 2.66 -15.93 -19.51
C SER A 205 1.86 -14.94 -18.67
N TYR A 206 1.34 -13.87 -19.25
CA TYR A 206 0.48 -12.91 -18.55
C TYR A 206 -0.92 -13.45 -18.22
N GLY A 207 -1.32 -14.56 -18.81
CA GLY A 207 -2.57 -15.26 -18.49
C GLY A 207 -2.43 -16.24 -17.32
N GLU A 208 -1.19 -16.50 -16.88
CA GLU A 208 -0.89 -17.33 -15.72
C GLU A 208 -0.78 -16.47 -14.46
N GLU A 209 -1.15 -17.04 -13.31
CA GLU A 209 -1.05 -16.36 -12.03
C GLU A 209 0.36 -16.47 -11.47
N SER A 210 1.15 -15.41 -11.60
CA SER A 210 2.56 -15.40 -11.13
C SER A 210 2.69 -15.54 -9.62
N GLY A 211 1.68 -15.07 -8.87
CA GLY A 211 1.60 -15.25 -7.42
C GLY A 211 1.26 -16.68 -7.00
N GLY A 212 0.61 -17.41 -7.90
CA GLY A 212 0.16 -18.79 -7.68
C GLY A 212 -1.34 -18.91 -7.41
N ASP A 213 -1.99 -19.81 -8.14
CA ASP A 213 -3.38 -20.19 -7.90
C ASP A 213 -3.42 -21.25 -6.79
N PRO A 214 -4.15 -21.06 -5.68
CA PRO A 214 -4.23 -22.03 -4.58
C PRO A 214 -4.63 -23.45 -5.01
N ASP A 215 -5.40 -23.61 -6.09
CA ASP A 215 -5.76 -24.90 -6.65
C ASP A 215 -4.63 -25.55 -7.45
N VAL A 216 -3.64 -24.76 -7.90
CA VAL A 216 -2.52 -25.19 -8.75
C VAL A 216 -1.20 -25.28 -7.98
N ILE A 217 -0.95 -24.38 -7.02
CA ILE A 217 0.26 -24.38 -6.16
C ILE A 217 0.66 -25.79 -5.68
N PRO A 218 -0.30 -26.65 -5.20
CA PRO A 218 0.07 -28.00 -4.72
C PRO A 218 0.56 -28.98 -5.79
N THR A 219 0.63 -28.56 -7.04
CA THR A 219 1.22 -29.34 -8.13
C THR A 219 2.71 -29.05 -8.35
N LEU A 220 3.24 -27.98 -7.76
CA LEU A 220 4.64 -27.61 -7.87
C LEU A 220 5.52 -28.60 -7.12
N THR A 221 6.48 -29.18 -7.82
CA THR A 221 7.48 -30.07 -7.22
C THR A 221 8.72 -29.28 -6.82
N TYR A 222 9.49 -29.85 -5.88
CA TYR A 222 10.77 -29.26 -5.47
C TYR A 222 11.78 -29.18 -6.63
N GLU A 223 11.79 -30.18 -7.52
CA GLU A 223 12.63 -30.18 -8.71
C GLU A 223 12.31 -29.05 -9.65
N ASN A 224 11.03 -28.82 -9.96
CA ASN A 224 10.59 -27.70 -10.82
C ASN A 224 10.91 -26.34 -10.18
N PHE A 225 10.80 -26.24 -8.86
CA PHE A 225 11.19 -25.07 -8.10
C PHE A 225 12.70 -24.77 -8.24
N LEU A 226 13.57 -25.78 -8.10
CA LEU A 226 15.01 -25.61 -8.30
C LEU A 226 15.37 -25.29 -9.76
N ASP A 227 14.68 -25.90 -10.73
CA ASP A 227 14.88 -25.64 -12.15
C ASP A 227 14.59 -24.17 -12.49
N MET A 228 13.55 -23.58 -11.92
CA MET A 228 13.22 -22.17 -12.12
C MET A 228 14.37 -21.26 -11.67
N HIS A 229 14.93 -21.49 -10.47
CA HIS A 229 16.08 -20.74 -9.98
C HIS A 229 17.30 -20.95 -10.89
N SER A 230 17.68 -22.19 -11.16
CA SER A 230 18.85 -22.51 -11.96
C SER A 230 18.80 -21.94 -13.37
N LYS A 231 17.58 -21.77 -13.92
CA LYS A 231 17.34 -21.22 -15.24
C LYS A 231 17.45 -19.70 -15.26
N TYR A 232 16.72 -19.01 -14.38
CA TYR A 232 16.50 -17.58 -14.49
C TYR A 232 17.38 -16.71 -13.59
N TYR A 233 17.85 -17.22 -12.44
CA TYR A 233 18.66 -16.47 -11.49
C TYR A 233 20.15 -16.55 -11.84
N HIS A 234 20.50 -16.02 -13.00
CA HIS A 234 21.85 -16.01 -13.54
C HIS A 234 22.23 -14.58 -13.91
N PRO A 235 23.51 -14.15 -13.70
CA PRO A 235 23.94 -12.79 -14.07
C PRO A 235 23.60 -12.38 -15.50
N SER A 236 23.65 -13.33 -16.46
CA SER A 236 23.29 -13.05 -17.87
C SER A 236 21.81 -12.67 -18.08
N ASN A 237 20.94 -12.92 -17.10
CA ASN A 237 19.54 -12.56 -17.09
C ASN A 237 19.23 -11.42 -16.10
N SER A 238 20.25 -10.89 -15.42
CA SER A 238 20.07 -9.88 -14.37
C SER A 238 20.02 -8.44 -14.93
N TYR A 239 19.28 -7.61 -14.20
CA TYR A 239 19.15 -6.17 -14.36
C TYR A 239 19.51 -5.54 -13.01
N ILE A 240 20.62 -4.82 -12.94
CA ILE A 240 21.13 -4.22 -11.72
C ILE A 240 20.95 -2.70 -11.81
N TYR A 241 20.15 -2.15 -10.91
CA TYR A 241 19.89 -0.71 -10.80
C TYR A 241 20.53 -0.14 -9.55
N LEU A 242 21.18 1.03 -9.69
CA LEU A 242 21.83 1.79 -8.62
C LEU A 242 21.41 3.26 -8.70
N TYR A 243 21.05 3.87 -7.56
CA TYR A 243 20.63 5.27 -7.48
C TYR A 243 21.19 5.95 -6.25
N GLY A 244 21.60 7.21 -6.38
CA GLY A 244 21.95 8.08 -5.27
C GLY A 244 23.40 8.53 -5.21
N ASP A 245 23.80 9.13 -4.09
CA ASP A 245 25.10 9.80 -3.87
C ASP A 245 26.25 8.85 -3.46
N MET A 246 26.28 7.63 -3.97
CA MET A 246 27.27 6.62 -3.64
C MET A 246 28.54 6.70 -4.48
N ASP A 247 29.65 6.13 -3.96
CA ASP A 247 30.83 5.78 -4.77
C ASP A 247 30.50 4.60 -5.68
N ILE A 248 29.97 4.91 -6.87
CA ILE A 248 29.44 3.91 -7.80
C ILE A 248 30.54 2.95 -8.31
N ALA A 249 31.77 3.43 -8.51
CA ALA A 249 32.84 2.59 -8.99
C ALA A 249 33.22 1.50 -7.97
N LYS A 250 33.26 1.87 -6.69
CA LYS A 250 33.48 0.91 -5.60
C LYS A 250 32.38 -0.13 -5.52
N LYS A 251 31.10 0.26 -5.70
CA LYS A 251 29.98 -0.68 -5.70
C LYS A 251 30.07 -1.66 -6.88
N LEU A 252 30.35 -1.16 -8.07
CA LEU A 252 30.51 -1.98 -9.27
C LEU A 252 31.72 -2.93 -9.19
N GLU A 253 32.82 -2.49 -8.57
CA GLU A 253 33.98 -3.39 -8.32
C GLU A 253 33.61 -4.53 -7.35
N LEU A 254 32.84 -4.24 -6.29
CA LEU A 254 32.38 -5.27 -5.36
C LEU A 254 31.45 -6.25 -6.08
N ILE A 255 30.49 -5.78 -6.85
CA ILE A 255 29.55 -6.59 -7.61
C ILE A 255 30.29 -7.50 -8.60
N ASP A 256 31.30 -6.96 -9.31
CA ASP A 256 32.12 -7.72 -10.22
C ASP A 256 32.90 -8.82 -9.49
N LYS A 257 33.78 -8.41 -8.54
CA LYS A 257 34.74 -9.31 -7.90
C LYS A 257 34.09 -10.41 -7.05
N GLU A 258 33.05 -10.06 -6.31
CA GLU A 258 32.43 -11.01 -5.37
C GLU A 258 31.38 -11.89 -6.05
N TYR A 259 30.73 -11.40 -7.12
CA TYR A 259 29.60 -12.09 -7.72
C TYR A 259 29.73 -12.32 -9.22
N LEU A 260 29.76 -11.30 -10.06
CA LEU A 260 29.63 -11.49 -11.51
C LEU A 260 30.82 -12.24 -12.14
N ASP A 261 32.06 -12.00 -11.69
CA ASP A 261 33.25 -12.69 -12.22
C ASP A 261 33.28 -14.19 -11.88
N LYS A 262 32.45 -14.66 -10.96
CA LYS A 262 32.34 -16.09 -10.61
C LYS A 262 31.53 -16.90 -11.63
N PHE A 263 30.84 -16.21 -12.56
CA PHE A 263 29.99 -16.85 -13.58
C PHE A 263 30.56 -16.65 -14.98
N GLU A 264 30.29 -17.63 -15.84
CA GLU A 264 30.48 -17.48 -17.27
C GLU A 264 29.18 -17.01 -17.93
N TYR A 265 29.27 -16.49 -19.16
CA TYR A 265 28.07 -16.16 -19.93
C TYR A 265 27.22 -17.41 -20.16
N LYS A 266 25.93 -17.31 -19.94
CA LYS A 266 24.93 -18.34 -20.22
C LYS A 266 23.77 -17.69 -20.98
N PHE A 267 23.43 -18.25 -22.13
CA PHE A 267 22.17 -17.84 -22.78
C PHE A 267 20.98 -18.26 -21.90
N VAL A 268 20.15 -17.30 -21.52
CA VAL A 268 18.93 -17.55 -20.76
C VAL A 268 17.73 -17.17 -21.64
N ASP A 269 16.94 -18.16 -21.99
CA ASP A 269 15.69 -17.96 -22.73
C ASP A 269 14.61 -17.45 -21.77
N SER A 270 14.59 -16.13 -21.60
CA SER A 270 13.69 -15.40 -20.70
C SER A 270 12.91 -14.28 -21.40
N LYS A 271 13.07 -14.14 -22.73
CA LYS A 271 12.40 -13.11 -23.49
C LYS A 271 10.88 -13.26 -23.35
N ILE A 272 10.21 -12.14 -23.07
CA ILE A 272 8.74 -12.13 -23.04
C ILE A 272 8.25 -12.31 -24.47
N GLU A 273 7.38 -13.28 -24.65
CA GLU A 273 6.79 -13.58 -25.96
C GLU A 273 5.86 -12.45 -26.41
N GLU A 274 5.69 -12.30 -27.72
CA GLU A 274 4.69 -11.39 -28.26
C GLU A 274 3.29 -11.94 -28.00
N VAL A 275 2.39 -11.08 -27.54
CA VAL A 275 0.99 -11.43 -27.38
C VAL A 275 0.34 -11.55 -28.76
N LYS A 276 -0.15 -12.74 -29.10
CA LYS A 276 -0.83 -12.97 -30.38
C LYS A 276 -2.17 -12.21 -30.41
N PRO A 277 -2.46 -11.49 -31.49
CA PRO A 277 -3.76 -10.86 -31.65
C PRO A 277 -4.92 -11.87 -31.48
N LEU A 278 -5.97 -11.45 -30.83
CA LEU A 278 -7.16 -12.26 -30.66
C LEU A 278 -7.90 -12.38 -32.00
N GLU A 279 -8.36 -13.58 -32.35
CA GLU A 279 -9.15 -13.81 -33.57
C GLU A 279 -10.54 -13.13 -33.51
N SER A 280 -11.09 -13.05 -32.28
CA SER A 280 -12.37 -12.41 -31.94
C SER A 280 -12.40 -11.96 -30.50
N VAL A 281 -13.38 -11.12 -30.17
CA VAL A 281 -13.67 -10.76 -28.77
C VAL A 281 -13.88 -12.03 -27.94
N ARG A 282 -13.20 -12.14 -26.80
CA ARG A 282 -13.36 -13.24 -25.86
C ARG A 282 -14.38 -12.88 -24.79
N GLU A 283 -15.30 -13.79 -24.51
CA GLU A 283 -16.25 -13.65 -23.43
C GLU A 283 -16.08 -14.78 -22.42
N ARG A 284 -16.00 -14.46 -21.14
CA ARG A 284 -15.90 -15.43 -20.06
C ARG A 284 -16.76 -15.00 -18.86
N ASN A 285 -17.34 -16.01 -18.21
CA ASN A 285 -18.12 -15.81 -16.99
C ASN A 285 -17.41 -16.54 -15.84
N PHE A 286 -17.33 -15.87 -14.72
CA PHE A 286 -16.73 -16.37 -13.47
C PHE A 286 -17.72 -16.21 -12.32
N GLU A 287 -17.52 -16.96 -11.23
CA GLU A 287 -18.27 -16.83 -10.00
C GLU A 287 -17.34 -16.33 -8.88
N TYR A 288 -17.85 -15.49 -7.98
CA TYR A 288 -17.14 -15.07 -6.79
C TYR A 288 -17.96 -15.33 -5.53
N PRO A 289 -17.32 -15.60 -4.37
CA PRO A 289 -18.05 -15.96 -3.16
C PRO A 289 -18.72 -14.75 -2.51
N ILE A 290 -19.94 -14.98 -2.06
CA ILE A 290 -20.68 -14.13 -1.13
C ILE A 290 -21.22 -14.98 0.02
N THR A 291 -21.54 -14.35 1.16
CA THR A 291 -22.16 -15.04 2.30
C THR A 291 -23.61 -15.43 2.02
N GLU A 292 -24.15 -16.38 2.78
CA GLU A 292 -25.54 -16.85 2.63
C GLU A 292 -26.57 -15.73 2.76
N ASN A 293 -26.26 -14.70 3.54
CA ASN A 293 -27.15 -13.58 3.84
C ASN A 293 -27.06 -12.43 2.84
N GLN A 294 -26.02 -12.38 2.00
CA GLN A 294 -25.90 -11.36 0.95
C GLN A 294 -26.85 -11.66 -0.22
N THR A 295 -27.31 -10.60 -0.88
CA THR A 295 -28.15 -10.72 -2.08
C THR A 295 -27.30 -11.03 -3.31
N GLU A 296 -27.84 -11.84 -4.23
CA GLU A 296 -27.25 -12.04 -5.57
C GLU A 296 -27.73 -10.96 -6.57
N GLU A 297 -28.76 -10.21 -6.23
CA GLU A 297 -29.29 -9.10 -7.04
C GLU A 297 -28.40 -7.86 -6.86
N ASN A 298 -28.16 -7.16 -7.96
CA ASN A 298 -27.26 -5.99 -7.99
C ASN A 298 -25.85 -6.28 -7.41
N ALA A 299 -25.29 -7.44 -7.75
CA ALA A 299 -23.98 -7.86 -7.27
C ALA A 299 -23.07 -8.42 -8.38
N THR A 300 -23.47 -8.28 -9.64
CA THR A 300 -22.69 -8.70 -10.79
C THR A 300 -21.67 -7.63 -11.17
N TYR A 301 -20.46 -8.07 -11.54
CA TYR A 301 -19.46 -7.23 -12.19
C TYR A 301 -19.52 -7.45 -13.69
N LEU A 302 -19.56 -6.37 -14.44
CA LEU A 302 -19.45 -6.34 -15.89
C LEU A 302 -18.18 -5.61 -16.28
N SER A 303 -17.25 -6.26 -16.97
CA SER A 303 -15.95 -5.68 -17.31
C SER A 303 -15.66 -5.84 -18.79
N TRP A 304 -15.27 -4.75 -19.42
CA TRP A 304 -14.80 -4.65 -20.79
C TRP A 304 -13.34 -4.24 -20.80
N ASN A 305 -12.45 -5.02 -21.44
CA ASN A 305 -11.02 -4.84 -21.38
C ASN A 305 -10.41 -5.06 -22.77
N THR A 306 -9.46 -4.22 -23.16
CA THR A 306 -8.83 -4.33 -24.49
C THR A 306 -7.32 -4.11 -24.41
N LEU A 307 -6.55 -4.92 -25.14
CA LEU A 307 -5.11 -4.75 -25.27
C LEU A 307 -4.83 -3.51 -26.12
N VAL A 308 -4.02 -2.59 -25.60
CA VAL A 308 -3.72 -1.35 -26.34
C VAL A 308 -2.32 -1.32 -26.93
N GLY A 309 -1.36 -2.05 -26.39
CA GLY A 309 0.03 -2.04 -26.84
C GLY A 309 0.70 -0.68 -26.69
N GLY A 310 1.91 -0.56 -27.17
CA GLY A 310 2.62 0.73 -27.21
C GLY A 310 3.46 1.04 -25.97
N GLU A 311 3.77 0.04 -25.15
CA GLU A 311 4.63 0.13 -23.96
C GLU A 311 6.02 0.71 -24.26
N LEU A 312 6.59 0.43 -25.44
CA LEU A 312 7.86 0.98 -25.90
C LEU A 312 7.70 2.30 -26.68
N ASN A 313 6.51 2.91 -26.62
CA ASN A 313 6.25 4.25 -27.15
C ASN A 313 5.81 5.16 -26.00
N PRO A 314 6.68 6.01 -25.45
CA PRO A 314 6.37 6.79 -24.26
C PRO A 314 5.24 7.79 -24.44
N ILE A 315 4.96 8.23 -25.69
CA ILE A 315 3.83 9.13 -26.00
C ILE A 315 2.50 8.36 -25.90
N VAL A 316 2.44 7.12 -26.42
CA VAL A 316 1.25 6.26 -26.30
C VAL A 316 1.06 5.85 -24.85
N TYR A 317 2.13 5.45 -24.17
CA TYR A 317 2.11 5.03 -22.75
C TYR A 317 1.53 6.13 -21.85
N MET A 318 2.09 7.35 -21.91
CA MET A 318 1.58 8.49 -21.13
C MET A 318 0.22 8.96 -21.66
N GLY A 319 0.00 8.90 -22.98
CA GLY A 319 -1.27 9.25 -23.61
C GLY A 319 -2.44 8.41 -23.07
N PHE A 320 -2.25 7.12 -22.84
CA PHE A 320 -3.28 6.27 -22.22
C PHE A 320 -3.49 6.51 -20.74
N GLN A 321 -2.46 6.87 -19.97
CA GLN A 321 -2.64 7.29 -18.57
C GLN A 321 -3.50 8.55 -18.48
N ILE A 322 -3.25 9.53 -19.36
CA ILE A 322 -4.04 10.76 -19.44
C ILE A 322 -5.46 10.45 -19.93
N LEU A 323 -5.61 9.60 -20.93
CA LEU A 323 -6.90 9.24 -21.52
C LEU A 323 -7.78 8.49 -20.50
N GLU A 324 -7.19 7.57 -19.73
CA GLU A 324 -7.88 6.87 -18.66
C GLU A 324 -8.42 7.85 -17.61
N TYR A 325 -7.58 8.77 -17.14
CA TYR A 325 -8.01 9.81 -16.21
C TYR A 325 -9.17 10.65 -16.76
N VAL A 326 -9.08 11.09 -18.00
CA VAL A 326 -10.12 11.91 -18.66
C VAL A 326 -11.42 11.15 -18.87
N LEU A 327 -11.36 9.86 -19.22
CA LEU A 327 -12.54 9.05 -19.52
C LEU A 327 -13.23 8.49 -18.27
N ILE A 328 -12.48 8.22 -17.19
CA ILE A 328 -12.95 7.39 -16.08
C ILE A 328 -12.71 8.07 -14.72
N ASP A 329 -11.49 8.53 -14.39
CA ASP A 329 -11.12 8.89 -13.02
C ASP A 329 -11.48 10.33 -12.64
N ALA A 330 -11.46 11.25 -13.61
CA ALA A 330 -11.78 12.65 -13.33
C ALA A 330 -13.25 12.78 -12.90
N PRO A 331 -13.58 13.65 -11.91
CA PRO A 331 -14.96 13.92 -11.55
C PRO A 331 -15.78 14.36 -12.78
N GLY A 332 -16.85 13.62 -13.07
CA GLY A 332 -17.69 13.87 -14.26
C GLY A 332 -17.11 13.31 -15.58
N ALA A 333 -16.13 12.42 -15.49
CA ALA A 333 -15.54 11.74 -16.64
C ALA A 333 -16.61 11.11 -17.52
N PRO A 334 -16.59 11.33 -18.85
CA PRO A 334 -17.74 11.07 -19.71
C PRO A 334 -18.13 9.61 -19.83
N LEU A 335 -17.19 8.68 -19.76
CA LEU A 335 -17.49 7.26 -19.87
C LEU A 335 -18.07 6.71 -18.55
N MET A 336 -17.48 7.10 -17.42
CA MET A 336 -17.99 6.78 -16.10
C MET A 336 -19.41 7.35 -15.92
N GLN A 337 -19.61 8.62 -16.23
CA GLN A 337 -20.90 9.29 -16.06
C GLN A 337 -22.00 8.69 -16.95
N ALA A 338 -21.67 8.32 -18.19
CA ALA A 338 -22.63 7.70 -19.10
C ALA A 338 -23.14 6.35 -18.57
N LEU A 339 -22.29 5.55 -17.95
CA LEU A 339 -22.66 4.25 -17.36
C LEU A 339 -23.50 4.43 -16.08
N ILE A 340 -23.14 5.42 -15.24
CA ILE A 340 -23.90 5.76 -14.02
C ILE A 340 -25.29 6.29 -14.40
N ASP A 341 -25.40 7.21 -15.38
CA ASP A 341 -26.67 7.78 -15.82
C ASP A 341 -27.59 6.75 -16.48
N ALA A 342 -27.01 5.72 -17.10
CA ALA A 342 -27.75 4.58 -17.61
C ALA A 342 -28.16 3.59 -16.50
N GLY A 343 -27.70 3.76 -15.27
CA GLY A 343 -28.00 2.89 -14.13
C GLY A 343 -27.45 1.47 -14.30
N ILE A 344 -26.29 1.32 -14.95
CA ILE A 344 -25.73 -0.01 -15.27
C ILE A 344 -25.01 -0.64 -14.08
N GLY A 345 -24.51 0.16 -13.16
CA GLY A 345 -23.91 -0.26 -11.91
C GLY A 345 -24.02 0.85 -10.88
N GLU A 346 -23.80 0.50 -9.63
CA GLU A 346 -23.74 1.50 -8.55
C GLU A 346 -22.40 2.22 -8.51
N ALA A 347 -21.34 1.58 -9.03
CA ALA A 347 -20.04 2.19 -9.23
C ALA A 347 -19.43 1.75 -10.55
N VAL A 348 -18.68 2.67 -11.15
CA VAL A 348 -17.90 2.44 -12.37
C VAL A 348 -16.46 2.82 -12.09
N TYR A 349 -15.54 1.96 -12.44
CA TYR A 349 -14.11 2.23 -12.38
C TYR A 349 -13.41 1.60 -13.58
N GLY A 350 -12.19 1.94 -13.78
CA GLY A 350 -11.38 1.36 -14.84
C GLY A 350 -9.91 1.51 -14.55
N GLY A 351 -9.10 1.23 -15.53
CA GLY A 351 -7.67 1.37 -15.41
C GLY A 351 -6.94 1.13 -16.72
N TYR A 352 -5.78 1.75 -16.79
CA TYR A 352 -4.75 1.44 -17.76
C TYR A 352 -3.68 0.61 -17.06
N ALA A 353 -3.76 -0.72 -17.21
CA ALA A 353 -2.79 -1.64 -16.65
C ALA A 353 -1.52 -1.61 -17.53
N ASN A 354 -0.50 -0.93 -17.03
CA ASN A 354 0.81 -0.75 -17.63
C ASN A 354 1.90 -1.47 -16.81
N GLY A 355 3.18 -1.29 -17.15
CA GLY A 355 4.29 -2.01 -16.50
C GLY A 355 4.43 -3.46 -16.93
N ILE A 356 3.73 -3.87 -17.99
CA ILE A 356 3.86 -5.15 -18.69
C ILE A 356 4.07 -4.90 -20.19
N TYR A 357 4.58 -5.90 -20.93
CA TYR A 357 4.94 -5.74 -22.36
C TYR A 357 3.78 -5.30 -23.25
N VAL A 358 2.56 -5.75 -22.99
CA VAL A 358 1.36 -5.33 -23.71
C VAL A 358 0.32 -4.83 -22.72
N PRO A 359 0.28 -3.51 -22.49
CA PRO A 359 -0.72 -2.89 -21.63
C PRO A 359 -2.16 -3.11 -22.11
N TYR A 360 -3.10 -3.04 -21.18
CA TYR A 360 -4.52 -3.07 -21.52
C TYR A 360 -5.29 -1.95 -20.81
N PHE A 361 -6.40 -1.55 -21.42
CA PHE A 361 -7.33 -0.56 -20.89
C PHE A 361 -8.63 -1.28 -20.53
N GLY A 362 -9.20 -1.01 -19.38
CA GLY A 362 -10.40 -1.66 -18.89
C GLY A 362 -11.42 -0.71 -18.27
N VAL A 363 -12.70 -1.09 -18.37
CA VAL A 363 -13.84 -0.42 -17.72
C VAL A 363 -14.69 -1.48 -17.04
N THR A 364 -15.03 -1.25 -15.77
CA THR A 364 -15.83 -2.16 -14.97
C THR A 364 -17.01 -1.44 -14.33
N ALA A 365 -18.20 -2.00 -14.48
CA ALA A 365 -19.37 -1.63 -13.70
C ALA A 365 -19.56 -2.67 -12.59
N LYS A 366 -19.62 -2.20 -11.35
CA LYS A 366 -19.80 -2.98 -10.13
C LYS A 366 -21.21 -2.83 -9.60
N ASN A 367 -21.71 -3.87 -8.93
CA ASN A 367 -23.05 -3.91 -8.38
C ASN A 367 -24.14 -3.74 -9.47
N SER A 368 -24.00 -4.49 -10.55
CA SER A 368 -24.92 -4.57 -11.68
C SER A 368 -25.67 -5.92 -11.70
N ASN A 369 -26.35 -6.21 -12.80
CA ASN A 369 -27.00 -7.49 -13.07
C ASN A 369 -26.56 -8.04 -14.44
N LEU A 370 -26.63 -9.36 -14.59
CA LEU A 370 -26.18 -10.05 -15.80
C LEU A 370 -26.95 -9.61 -17.06
N ASP A 371 -28.23 -9.34 -16.95
CA ASP A 371 -29.12 -8.90 -18.04
C ASP A 371 -28.78 -7.47 -18.55
N ARG A 372 -28.03 -6.68 -17.75
CA ARG A 372 -27.57 -5.36 -18.15
C ARG A 372 -26.31 -5.37 -19.04
N LYS A 373 -25.69 -6.54 -19.26
CA LYS A 373 -24.47 -6.68 -20.06
C LYS A 373 -24.60 -6.12 -21.49
N PRO A 374 -25.67 -6.37 -22.26
CA PRO A 374 -25.80 -5.80 -23.61
C PRO A 374 -25.85 -4.27 -23.60
N GLU A 375 -26.53 -3.68 -22.63
CA GLU A 375 -26.60 -2.23 -22.47
C GLU A 375 -25.27 -1.62 -22.04
N PHE A 376 -24.56 -2.28 -21.10
CA PHE A 376 -23.19 -1.91 -20.69
C PHE A 376 -22.27 -1.75 -21.89
N LEU A 377 -22.24 -2.74 -22.77
CA LEU A 377 -21.41 -2.71 -23.98
C LEU A 377 -21.86 -1.62 -24.97
N ALA A 378 -23.16 -1.44 -25.14
CA ALA A 378 -23.72 -0.41 -26.03
C ALA A 378 -23.41 1.02 -25.54
N VAL A 379 -23.45 1.27 -24.22
CA VAL A 379 -23.10 2.59 -23.63
C VAL A 379 -21.62 2.86 -23.82
N ILE A 380 -20.74 1.88 -23.58
CA ILE A 380 -19.29 2.04 -23.79
C ILE A 380 -19.02 2.38 -25.25
N GLU A 381 -19.48 1.54 -26.20
CA GLU A 381 -19.24 1.76 -27.62
C GLU A 381 -19.82 3.09 -28.10
N GLY A 382 -21.06 3.43 -27.70
CA GLY A 382 -21.72 4.68 -28.08
C GLY A 382 -20.98 5.91 -27.55
N THR A 383 -20.54 5.87 -26.30
CA THR A 383 -19.79 6.98 -25.69
C THR A 383 -18.41 7.14 -26.34
N LEU A 384 -17.66 6.05 -26.51
CA LEU A 384 -16.35 6.11 -27.16
C LEU A 384 -16.45 6.59 -28.59
N ARG A 385 -17.48 6.17 -29.37
CA ARG A 385 -17.75 6.67 -30.74
C ARG A 385 -18.04 8.16 -30.72
N LYS A 386 -18.92 8.62 -29.81
CA LYS A 386 -19.21 10.05 -29.67
C LYS A 386 -17.93 10.85 -29.43
N LEU A 387 -17.14 10.48 -28.44
CA LEU A 387 -15.90 11.17 -28.08
C LEU A 387 -14.87 11.14 -29.23
N ALA A 388 -14.75 10.01 -29.90
CA ALA A 388 -13.80 9.84 -31.01
C ALA A 388 -14.13 10.70 -32.23
N TYR A 389 -15.42 10.96 -32.53
CA TYR A 389 -15.83 11.66 -33.74
C TYR A 389 -16.35 13.09 -33.48
N GLU A 390 -16.90 13.39 -32.30
CA GLU A 390 -17.35 14.74 -31.94
C GLU A 390 -16.28 15.53 -31.17
N GLY A 391 -15.26 14.84 -30.64
CA GLY A 391 -14.13 15.41 -29.91
C GLY A 391 -14.23 15.27 -28.39
N LEU A 392 -13.08 15.28 -27.75
CA LEU A 392 -12.91 15.33 -26.30
C LEU A 392 -12.84 16.79 -25.82
N ASP A 393 -13.17 17.03 -24.56
CA ASP A 393 -12.93 18.34 -23.93
C ASP A 393 -11.42 18.60 -23.80
N LYS A 394 -10.92 19.54 -24.60
CA LYS A 394 -9.51 19.89 -24.66
C LYS A 394 -8.99 20.48 -23.35
N GLU A 395 -9.82 21.22 -22.63
CA GLU A 395 -9.41 21.78 -21.34
C GLU A 395 -9.29 20.67 -20.29
N ALA A 396 -10.17 19.67 -20.31
CA ALA A 396 -10.04 18.49 -19.46
C ALA A 396 -8.75 17.68 -19.77
N ILE A 397 -8.38 17.54 -21.03
CA ILE A 397 -7.12 16.88 -21.42
C ILE A 397 -5.91 17.71 -20.92
N LYS A 398 -5.90 19.03 -21.12
CA LYS A 398 -4.84 19.92 -20.64
C LYS A 398 -4.70 19.87 -19.11
N ALA A 399 -5.84 19.80 -18.40
CA ALA A 399 -5.88 19.65 -16.96
C ALA A 399 -5.27 18.30 -16.52
N ALA A 400 -5.61 17.22 -17.20
CA ALA A 400 -5.03 15.90 -16.94
C ALA A 400 -3.51 15.89 -17.20
N ILE A 401 -3.03 16.44 -18.32
CA ILE A 401 -1.59 16.60 -18.57
C ILE A 401 -0.91 17.34 -17.42
N ASN A 402 -1.53 18.39 -16.91
CA ASN A 402 -1.01 19.18 -15.78
C ASN A 402 -0.90 18.33 -14.49
N VAL A 403 -1.89 17.50 -14.19
CA VAL A 403 -1.88 16.60 -13.03
C VAL A 403 -0.70 15.63 -13.12
N PHE A 404 -0.51 14.98 -14.26
CA PHE A 404 0.56 14.01 -14.44
C PHE A 404 1.96 14.67 -14.43
N GLU A 405 2.09 15.85 -15.05
CA GLU A 405 3.36 16.60 -15.00
C GLU A 405 3.66 17.10 -13.58
N PHE A 406 2.66 17.59 -12.85
CA PHE A 406 2.84 17.98 -11.46
C PHE A 406 3.32 16.80 -10.60
N LYS A 407 2.69 15.64 -10.72
CA LYS A 407 3.09 14.41 -10.02
C LYS A 407 4.53 13.99 -10.36
N ALA A 408 4.90 14.03 -11.65
CA ALA A 408 6.24 13.68 -12.11
C ALA A 408 7.32 14.63 -11.54
N ARG A 409 7.04 15.94 -11.48
CA ARG A 409 7.97 16.96 -10.94
C ARG A 409 8.03 16.96 -9.42
N GLU A 410 6.91 16.75 -8.73
CA GLU A 410 6.85 16.67 -7.26
C GLU A 410 7.59 15.43 -6.77
N ALA A 411 7.45 14.32 -7.48
CA ALA A 411 8.04 13.01 -7.15
C ALA A 411 7.81 12.60 -5.69
N ASP A 412 6.61 12.90 -5.16
CA ASP A 412 6.17 12.46 -3.85
C ASP A 412 5.45 11.11 -3.97
N TYR A 413 6.14 10.06 -3.58
CA TYR A 413 5.64 8.68 -3.59
C TYR A 413 5.28 8.16 -2.18
N GLY A 414 5.06 9.08 -1.24
CA GLY A 414 4.72 8.76 0.15
C GLY A 414 5.88 8.07 0.88
N SER A 415 5.67 6.83 1.29
CA SER A 415 6.69 6.03 2.00
C SER A 415 7.72 5.36 1.09
N TYR A 416 7.53 5.38 -0.23
CA TYR A 416 8.46 4.77 -1.16
C TYR A 416 9.60 5.74 -1.52
N PRO A 417 10.89 5.32 -1.46
CA PRO A 417 12.00 6.12 -1.94
C PRO A 417 11.81 6.50 -3.42
N LYS A 418 12.00 7.77 -3.76
CA LYS A 418 11.83 8.20 -5.17
C LYS A 418 12.77 7.47 -6.13
N GLY A 419 14.01 7.17 -5.70
CA GLY A 419 14.95 6.40 -6.49
C GLY A 419 14.47 4.98 -6.80
N LEU A 420 13.74 4.34 -5.89
CA LEU A 420 13.09 3.06 -6.15
C LEU A 420 12.03 3.18 -7.24
N MET A 421 11.17 4.20 -7.17
CA MET A 421 10.11 4.41 -8.16
C MET A 421 10.68 4.70 -9.55
N TYR A 422 11.76 5.46 -9.64
CA TYR A 422 12.48 5.65 -10.90
C TYR A 422 13.06 4.34 -11.45
N GLY A 423 13.64 3.51 -10.56
CA GLY A 423 14.13 2.18 -10.94
C GLY A 423 13.02 1.28 -11.48
N LEU A 424 11.88 1.20 -10.78
CA LEU A 424 10.73 0.40 -11.24
C LEU A 424 10.19 0.91 -12.58
N SER A 425 10.04 2.22 -12.75
CA SER A 425 9.62 2.81 -14.04
C SER A 425 10.61 2.50 -15.18
N SER A 426 11.90 2.37 -14.87
CA SER A 426 12.90 1.99 -15.87
C SER A 426 12.72 0.55 -16.35
N PHE A 427 12.22 -0.36 -15.51
CA PHE A 427 11.93 -1.74 -15.92
C PHE A 427 10.82 -1.83 -16.97
N ASP A 428 9.91 -0.87 -17.05
CA ASP A 428 8.80 -0.86 -18.02
C ASP A 428 9.27 -0.73 -19.50
N SER A 429 10.53 -0.39 -19.71
CA SER A 429 11.19 -0.41 -21.01
C SER A 429 12.41 -1.35 -21.04
N TRP A 430 13.25 -1.28 -20.01
CA TRP A 430 14.52 -1.99 -19.93
C TRP A 430 14.37 -3.51 -19.93
N LEU A 431 13.33 -4.02 -19.29
CA LEU A 431 13.03 -5.46 -19.27
C LEU A 431 12.77 -6.02 -20.67
N TYR A 432 12.35 -5.19 -21.60
CA TYR A 432 12.04 -5.54 -23.01
C TYR A 432 13.17 -5.12 -23.99
N ASP A 433 14.39 -4.98 -23.46
CA ASP A 433 15.61 -4.65 -24.20
C ASP A 433 15.59 -3.24 -24.84
N ALA A 434 14.77 -2.30 -24.31
CA ALA A 434 14.72 -0.91 -24.69
C ALA A 434 15.51 0.00 -23.71
N ASP A 435 15.58 1.29 -24.01
CA ASP A 435 16.29 2.28 -23.20
C ASP A 435 15.67 2.41 -21.79
N PRO A 436 16.44 2.18 -20.70
CA PRO A 436 15.93 2.32 -19.31
C PRO A 436 15.56 3.77 -18.95
N THR A 437 16.01 4.77 -19.68
CA THR A 437 15.70 6.18 -19.41
C THR A 437 14.40 6.66 -20.04
N MET A 438 13.76 5.84 -20.88
CA MET A 438 12.62 6.21 -21.72
C MET A 438 11.49 6.89 -20.95
N HIS A 439 11.09 6.31 -19.81
CA HIS A 439 9.99 6.83 -18.99
C HIS A 439 10.44 7.89 -17.98
N LEU A 440 11.74 8.13 -17.81
CA LEU A 440 12.30 9.15 -16.93
C LEU A 440 12.40 10.53 -17.61
N ARG A 441 12.43 10.58 -18.95
CA ARG A 441 12.53 11.79 -19.77
C ARG A 441 11.14 12.34 -20.11
N PHE A 442 10.45 12.84 -19.10
CA PHE A 442 9.04 13.19 -19.22
C PHE A 442 8.77 14.59 -19.81
N GLU A 443 9.73 15.52 -19.82
CA GLU A 443 9.48 16.90 -20.32
C GLU A 443 9.05 16.92 -21.79
N ASN A 444 9.80 16.20 -22.64
CA ASN A 444 9.48 16.11 -24.04
C ASN A 444 8.16 15.38 -24.32
N ILE A 445 7.83 14.38 -23.47
CA ILE A 445 6.57 13.65 -23.55
C ILE A 445 5.40 14.61 -23.31
N PHE A 446 5.41 15.35 -22.20
CA PHE A 446 4.34 16.30 -21.87
C PHE A 446 4.25 17.45 -22.86
N LYS A 447 5.39 17.95 -23.35
CA LYS A 447 5.41 18.97 -24.41
C LYS A 447 4.72 18.47 -25.68
N THR A 448 5.10 17.28 -26.16
CA THR A 448 4.50 16.67 -27.34
C THR A 448 2.99 16.44 -27.14
N LEU A 449 2.58 15.89 -26.01
CA LEU A 449 1.17 15.65 -25.72
C LEU A 449 0.34 16.94 -25.68
N ARG A 450 0.90 18.06 -25.18
CA ARG A 450 0.22 19.37 -25.22
C ARG A 450 0.01 19.87 -26.66
N GLU A 451 1.01 19.71 -27.49
CA GLU A 451 0.92 20.08 -28.93
C GLU A 451 -0.11 19.21 -29.64
N GLU A 452 -0.17 17.95 -29.31
CA GLU A 452 -1.04 16.94 -29.93
C GLU A 452 -2.51 17.02 -29.49
N VAL A 453 -2.86 17.72 -28.39
CA VAL A 453 -4.26 17.99 -27.98
C VAL A 453 -5.03 18.68 -29.10
N GLU A 454 -4.40 19.64 -29.80
CA GLU A 454 -5.07 20.39 -30.86
C GLU A 454 -5.18 19.58 -32.17
N ASN A 455 -4.40 18.54 -32.33
CA ASN A 455 -4.31 17.69 -33.54
C ASN A 455 -5.25 16.47 -33.50
N GLY A 456 -6.04 16.30 -32.44
CA GLY A 456 -6.97 15.17 -32.28
C GLY A 456 -6.28 13.83 -31.99
N TYR A 457 -5.12 13.88 -31.34
CA TYR A 457 -4.34 12.69 -31.00
C TYR A 457 -5.10 11.74 -30.06
N PHE A 458 -5.73 12.26 -29.04
CA PHE A 458 -6.47 11.47 -28.05
C PHE A 458 -7.72 10.81 -28.65
N GLU A 459 -8.42 11.50 -29.55
CA GLU A 459 -9.52 10.94 -30.33
C GLU A 459 -9.03 9.80 -31.24
N ASN A 460 -7.83 9.93 -31.81
CA ASN A 460 -7.23 8.87 -32.62
C ASN A 460 -6.81 7.67 -31.78
N LEU A 461 -6.33 7.86 -30.54
CA LEU A 461 -6.08 6.75 -29.61
C LEU A 461 -7.37 5.95 -29.34
N ILE A 462 -8.49 6.63 -29.10
CA ILE A 462 -9.80 5.98 -28.92
C ILE A 462 -10.18 5.19 -30.19
N LYS A 463 -10.10 5.79 -31.37
CA LYS A 463 -10.45 5.12 -32.64
C LYS A 463 -9.63 3.86 -32.84
N LYS A 464 -8.31 4.00 -32.80
CA LYS A 464 -7.37 2.95 -33.17
C LYS A 464 -7.31 1.82 -32.14
N HIS A 465 -7.29 2.15 -30.86
CA HIS A 465 -6.97 1.18 -29.82
C HIS A 465 -8.20 0.71 -29.03
N LEU A 466 -9.29 1.47 -28.98
CA LEU A 466 -10.49 1.10 -28.23
C LEU A 466 -11.64 0.68 -29.14
N LEU A 467 -11.88 1.37 -30.26
CA LEU A 467 -13.02 1.06 -31.16
C LEU A 467 -12.67 0.06 -32.27
N ASP A 468 -11.56 0.26 -32.98
CA ASP A 468 -11.15 -0.58 -34.11
C ASP A 468 -10.29 -1.78 -33.68
N ASN A 469 -10.34 -2.15 -32.41
CA ASN A 469 -9.52 -3.17 -31.81
C ASN A 469 -10.34 -4.42 -31.42
N LYS A 470 -9.95 -5.58 -31.95
CA LYS A 470 -10.58 -6.86 -31.66
C LYS A 470 -9.93 -7.60 -30.48
N ASN A 471 -8.82 -7.10 -29.98
CA ASN A 471 -8.09 -7.71 -28.87
C ASN A 471 -8.79 -7.39 -27.52
N THR A 472 -10.05 -7.79 -27.43
CA THR A 472 -10.96 -7.41 -26.33
C THR A 472 -11.46 -8.63 -25.59
N ALA A 473 -11.50 -8.53 -24.26
CA ALA A 473 -12.12 -9.50 -23.36
C ALA A 473 -13.29 -8.85 -22.63
N ILE A 474 -14.42 -9.54 -22.64
CA ILE A 474 -15.59 -9.21 -21.83
C ILE A 474 -15.65 -10.24 -20.71
N VAL A 475 -15.49 -9.77 -19.48
CA VAL A 475 -15.53 -10.59 -18.28
C VAL A 475 -16.77 -10.26 -17.48
N THR A 476 -17.55 -11.29 -17.17
CA THR A 476 -18.69 -11.18 -16.29
C THR A 476 -18.41 -11.99 -15.04
N MET A 477 -18.61 -11.40 -13.87
CA MET A 477 -18.41 -12.10 -12.62
C MET A 477 -19.67 -12.01 -11.77
N THR A 478 -20.28 -13.17 -11.51
CA THR A 478 -21.55 -13.29 -10.79
C THR A 478 -21.34 -13.75 -9.36
N PRO A 479 -22.12 -13.23 -8.41
CA PRO A 479 -22.05 -13.67 -7.02
C PRO A 479 -22.54 -15.10 -6.88
N LYS A 480 -21.97 -15.85 -5.91
CA LYS A 480 -22.36 -17.21 -5.60
C LYS A 480 -22.35 -17.45 -4.09
N LYS A 481 -23.53 -17.73 -3.54
CA LYS A 481 -23.66 -18.11 -2.12
C LYS A 481 -22.98 -19.44 -1.84
N GLY A 482 -22.34 -19.53 -0.68
CA GLY A 482 -21.72 -20.75 -0.18
C GLY A 482 -20.54 -21.26 -1.00
N LEU A 483 -20.00 -20.46 -1.95
CA LEU A 483 -18.90 -20.92 -2.82
C LEU A 483 -17.62 -21.22 -2.03
N THR A 484 -17.30 -20.42 -1.02
CA THR A 484 -16.15 -20.64 -0.13
C THR A 484 -16.30 -21.96 0.62
N THR A 485 -17.42 -22.16 1.32
CA THR A 485 -17.70 -23.38 2.08
C THR A 485 -17.70 -24.62 1.17
N LYS A 486 -18.25 -24.48 -0.04
CA LYS A 486 -18.23 -25.56 -1.05
C LYS A 486 -16.79 -25.92 -1.43
N LYS A 487 -15.95 -24.95 -1.77
CA LYS A 487 -14.53 -25.16 -2.13
C LYS A 487 -13.74 -25.78 -0.97
N ASP A 488 -13.94 -25.30 0.24
CA ASP A 488 -13.27 -25.86 1.43
C ASP A 488 -13.69 -27.30 1.69
N ASN A 489 -14.97 -27.64 1.52
CA ASN A 489 -15.45 -29.01 1.65
C ASN A 489 -14.92 -29.91 0.54
N GLU A 490 -14.89 -29.47 -0.71
CA GLU A 490 -14.29 -30.19 -1.84
C GLU A 490 -12.79 -30.47 -1.60
N LEU A 491 -12.07 -29.49 -1.05
CA LEU A 491 -10.66 -29.68 -0.68
C LEU A 491 -10.53 -30.70 0.45
N LYS A 492 -11.33 -30.59 1.52
CA LYS A 492 -11.35 -31.57 2.64
C LYS A 492 -11.63 -32.98 2.14
N GLU A 493 -12.64 -33.16 1.28
CA GLU A 493 -12.95 -34.47 0.67
C GLU A 493 -11.82 -34.99 -0.21
N LYS A 494 -11.17 -34.11 -1.02
CA LYS A 494 -10.03 -34.47 -1.86
C LYS A 494 -8.87 -34.96 -0.98
N LEU A 495 -8.57 -34.25 0.09
CA LEU A 495 -7.50 -34.63 1.03
C LEU A 495 -7.81 -35.88 1.81
N ALA A 496 -9.08 -36.09 2.23
CA ALA A 496 -9.51 -37.34 2.86
C ALA A 496 -9.37 -38.53 1.91
N LYS A 497 -9.81 -38.43 0.65
CA LYS A 497 -9.62 -39.43 -0.38
C LYS A 497 -8.13 -39.71 -0.65
N PHE A 498 -7.32 -38.65 -0.68
CA PHE A 498 -5.88 -38.80 -0.83
C PHE A 498 -5.28 -39.56 0.35
N LYS A 499 -5.67 -39.26 1.59
CA LYS A 499 -5.27 -40.01 2.79
C LYS A 499 -5.61 -41.50 2.68
N ASP A 500 -6.80 -41.83 2.18
CA ASP A 500 -7.25 -43.21 1.99
C ASP A 500 -6.44 -44.00 0.94
N THR A 501 -5.75 -43.30 0.01
CA THR A 501 -4.88 -43.93 -0.98
C THR A 501 -3.47 -44.22 -0.47
N LEU A 502 -3.09 -43.62 0.65
CA LEU A 502 -1.76 -43.73 1.21
C LEU A 502 -1.60 -45.06 2.00
N SER A 503 -0.48 -45.67 1.86
CA SER A 503 -0.06 -46.72 2.78
C SER A 503 0.22 -46.14 4.18
N LYS A 504 0.24 -47.00 5.18
CA LYS A 504 0.59 -46.60 6.56
C LYS A 504 1.99 -45.96 6.63
N ASP A 505 2.94 -46.44 5.83
CA ASP A 505 4.31 -45.93 5.82
C ASP A 505 4.37 -44.53 5.16
N GLU A 506 3.59 -44.29 4.11
CA GLU A 506 3.52 -42.99 3.45
C GLU A 506 2.85 -41.94 4.38
N LEU A 507 1.75 -42.32 5.04
CA LEU A 507 1.11 -41.43 5.99
C LEU A 507 2.02 -41.08 7.18
N LYS A 508 2.70 -42.09 7.70
CA LYS A 508 3.70 -41.92 8.76
C LYS A 508 4.84 -41.03 8.31
N LYS A 509 5.29 -41.14 7.07
CA LYS A 509 6.30 -40.23 6.51
C LYS A 509 5.82 -38.77 6.48
N ILE A 510 4.57 -38.50 6.05
CA ILE A 510 4.02 -37.13 6.07
C ILE A 510 3.95 -36.60 7.50
N TYR A 511 3.55 -37.44 8.47
CA TYR A 511 3.53 -37.07 9.87
C TYR A 511 4.93 -36.75 10.42
N GLU A 512 5.93 -37.58 10.10
CA GLU A 512 7.33 -37.35 10.48
C GLU A 512 7.88 -36.08 9.84
N ASP A 513 7.52 -35.79 8.57
CA ASP A 513 7.84 -34.56 7.87
C ASP A 513 7.19 -33.34 8.53
N THR A 514 5.93 -33.46 8.97
CA THR A 514 5.23 -32.40 9.73
C THR A 514 6.00 -32.06 11.02
N ILE A 515 6.39 -33.06 11.80
CA ILE A 515 7.17 -32.85 13.03
C ILE A 515 8.54 -32.22 12.72
N ALA A 516 9.23 -32.76 11.70
CA ALA A 516 10.57 -32.28 11.32
C ALA A 516 10.53 -30.82 10.84
N LEU A 517 9.47 -30.41 10.12
CA LEU A 517 9.29 -29.05 9.67
C LEU A 517 8.97 -28.12 10.85
N LYS A 518 8.04 -28.48 11.72
CA LYS A 518 7.70 -27.69 12.93
C LYS A 518 8.90 -27.55 13.86
N LYS A 519 9.73 -28.60 13.98
CA LYS A 519 11.00 -28.54 14.71
C LYS A 519 11.97 -27.56 14.04
N TYR A 520 12.16 -27.65 12.71
CA TYR A 520 13.00 -26.74 11.94
C TYR A 520 12.55 -25.28 12.13
N GLN A 521 11.26 -25.01 12.04
CA GLN A 521 10.69 -23.67 12.25
C GLN A 521 10.88 -23.13 13.68
N SER A 522 10.91 -24.01 14.70
CA SER A 522 11.07 -23.61 16.10
C SER A 522 12.52 -23.46 16.57
N GLU A 523 13.47 -24.10 15.88
CA GLU A 523 14.88 -24.03 16.23
C GLU A 523 15.49 -22.72 15.73
N PRO A 524 16.13 -21.89 16.60
CA PRO A 524 16.80 -20.67 16.17
C PRO A 524 17.99 -20.99 15.25
N SER A 525 18.42 -20.01 14.46
CA SER A 525 19.69 -20.08 13.73
C SER A 525 20.86 -20.25 14.70
N SER A 526 21.93 -20.93 14.28
CA SER A 526 23.14 -21.05 15.10
C SER A 526 23.80 -19.67 15.29
N GLU A 527 24.44 -19.47 16.42
CA GLU A 527 25.18 -18.23 16.71
C GLU A 527 26.24 -17.94 15.63
N GLU A 528 26.95 -18.96 15.16
CA GLU A 528 27.92 -18.83 14.07
C GLU A 528 27.27 -18.29 12.78
N ALA A 529 26.08 -18.76 12.43
CA ALA A 529 25.34 -18.29 11.26
C ALA A 529 24.87 -16.84 11.41
N LEU A 530 24.36 -16.49 12.59
CA LEU A 530 23.93 -15.11 12.91
C LEU A 530 25.09 -14.11 12.89
N LEU A 531 26.29 -14.53 13.37
CA LEU A 531 27.48 -13.68 13.37
C LEU A 531 27.98 -13.33 11.97
N LYS A 532 27.63 -14.10 10.93
CA LYS A 532 27.98 -13.79 9.55
C LYS A 532 27.17 -12.64 8.95
N ILE A 533 26.00 -12.37 9.48
CA ILE A 533 25.18 -11.23 9.00
C ILE A 533 25.81 -9.93 9.45
N PRO A 534 26.16 -9.02 8.52
CA PRO A 534 26.78 -7.75 8.87
C PRO A 534 25.76 -6.84 9.57
N LEU A 535 26.17 -6.19 10.64
CA LEU A 535 25.31 -5.25 11.37
C LEU A 535 26.02 -3.93 11.61
N LEU A 536 25.24 -2.89 11.79
CA LEU A 536 25.69 -1.62 12.35
C LEU A 536 25.96 -1.77 13.85
N SER A 537 26.75 -0.86 14.39
CA SER A 537 26.93 -0.65 15.83
C SER A 537 26.11 0.54 16.30
N ARG A 538 25.87 0.67 17.61
CA ARG A 538 25.21 1.86 18.17
C ARG A 538 26.01 3.16 17.90
N ASP A 539 27.33 3.06 17.66
CA ASP A 539 28.20 4.19 17.34
C ASP A 539 28.02 4.67 15.89
N ASP A 540 27.45 3.85 15.01
CA ASP A 540 27.11 4.24 13.62
C ASP A 540 25.82 5.10 13.55
N ILE A 541 25.16 5.36 14.71
CA ILE A 541 23.88 6.06 14.82
C ILE A 541 24.06 7.44 15.44
N SER A 542 23.43 8.46 14.85
CA SER A 542 23.36 9.80 15.49
C SER A 542 22.59 9.74 16.81
N ARG A 543 23.13 10.38 17.84
CA ARG A 543 22.47 10.53 19.13
C ARG A 543 21.47 11.69 19.14
N ASP A 544 21.61 12.64 18.23
CA ASP A 544 20.81 13.86 18.22
C ASP A 544 19.54 13.69 17.37
N VAL A 545 18.44 14.23 17.86
CA VAL A 545 17.15 14.29 17.15
C VAL A 545 17.07 15.58 16.35
N LYS A 546 16.62 15.48 15.09
CA LYS A 546 16.21 16.64 14.33
C LYS A 546 14.74 16.98 14.62
N MET A 547 14.51 18.21 15.09
CA MET A 547 13.16 18.75 15.21
C MET A 547 12.68 19.30 13.86
N PRO A 548 11.39 19.12 13.54
CA PRO A 548 10.79 19.86 12.44
C PRO A 548 10.77 21.36 12.79
N GLU A 549 11.14 22.21 11.85
CA GLU A 549 11.10 23.66 12.02
C GLU A 549 9.68 24.16 11.73
N PHE A 550 9.04 24.77 12.71
CA PHE A 550 7.77 25.46 12.53
C PHE A 550 7.67 26.68 13.43
N GLU A 551 6.88 27.64 12.99
CA GLU A 551 6.60 28.90 13.71
C GLU A 551 5.09 29.05 13.91
N GLU A 552 4.69 29.49 15.10
CA GLU A 552 3.32 29.93 15.37
C GLU A 552 3.20 31.41 15.06
N ASP A 553 2.21 31.78 14.25
CA ASP A 553 1.95 33.15 13.84
C ASP A 553 0.45 33.47 13.92
N SER A 554 0.14 34.73 13.84
CA SER A 554 -1.23 35.23 13.76
C SER A 554 -1.31 36.35 12.73
N VAL A 555 -1.99 36.05 11.62
CA VAL A 555 -2.12 36.97 10.51
C VAL A 555 -3.47 37.68 10.56
N LYS A 556 -3.42 39.01 10.57
CA LYS A 556 -4.66 39.82 10.54
C LYS A 556 -5.21 39.86 9.12
N VAL A 557 -6.38 39.26 8.92
CA VAL A 557 -7.14 39.33 7.67
C VAL A 557 -8.47 40.02 7.95
N CYS A 558 -8.68 41.16 7.34
CA CYS A 558 -9.78 42.06 7.72
C CYS A 558 -9.69 42.43 9.21
N ASP A 559 -10.75 42.17 9.98
CA ASP A 559 -10.81 42.43 11.42
C ASP A 559 -10.60 41.16 12.27
N LYS A 560 -10.17 40.05 11.68
CA LYS A 560 -9.97 38.77 12.34
C LYS A 560 -8.49 38.42 12.40
N ASP A 561 -8.05 37.96 13.55
CA ASP A 561 -6.73 37.37 13.74
C ASP A 561 -6.80 35.84 13.46
N ILE A 562 -6.20 35.43 12.37
CA ILE A 562 -6.19 34.01 11.94
C ILE A 562 -4.92 33.33 12.47
N LYS A 563 -5.11 32.25 13.21
CA LYS A 563 -3.98 31.44 13.68
C LYS A 563 -3.29 30.74 12.52
N VAL A 564 -1.98 30.80 12.53
CA VAL A 564 -1.14 30.21 11.48
C VAL A 564 -0.07 29.32 12.10
N VAL A 565 0.18 28.17 11.48
CA VAL A 565 1.37 27.36 11.70
C VAL A 565 2.15 27.38 10.39
N HIS A 566 3.38 27.87 10.42
CA HIS A 566 4.27 27.85 9.25
C HIS A 566 5.39 26.83 9.47
N SER A 567 5.42 25.79 8.66
CA SER A 567 6.54 24.85 8.61
C SER A 567 7.51 25.28 7.52
N LYS A 568 8.71 25.69 7.93
CA LYS A 568 9.72 26.25 7.05
C LYS A 568 10.53 25.14 6.37
N VAL A 569 10.10 24.76 5.17
CA VAL A 569 10.69 23.69 4.38
C VAL A 569 10.95 24.18 2.97
N PHE A 570 12.05 23.77 2.36
CA PHE A 570 12.30 24.00 0.93
C PHE A 570 11.41 23.08 0.09
N THR A 571 10.53 23.65 -0.71
CA THR A 571 9.47 22.94 -1.45
C THR A 571 9.56 23.16 -2.96
N ALA A 572 10.67 23.67 -3.47
CA ALA A 572 10.88 23.94 -4.89
C ALA A 572 9.76 24.78 -5.56
N GLY A 573 9.16 25.73 -4.82
CA GLY A 573 8.12 26.62 -5.34
C GLY A 573 6.68 26.14 -5.17
N ILE A 574 6.48 25.03 -4.48
CA ILE A 574 5.15 24.53 -4.09
C ILE A 574 4.80 25.05 -2.69
N ASN A 575 3.58 25.57 -2.51
CA ASN A 575 3.01 25.85 -1.21
C ASN A 575 1.98 24.77 -0.89
N TYR A 576 2.25 23.97 0.15
CA TYR A 576 1.27 23.03 0.69
C TYR A 576 0.48 23.76 1.77
N MET A 577 -0.80 23.97 1.51
CA MET A 577 -1.69 24.71 2.40
C MET A 577 -2.75 23.79 2.99
N LYS A 578 -2.99 23.93 4.29
CA LYS A 578 -4.00 23.16 4.99
C LYS A 578 -4.87 24.10 5.83
N PHE A 579 -6.17 24.11 5.53
CA PHE A 579 -7.18 24.85 6.29
C PHE A 579 -7.83 23.88 7.26
N ILE A 580 -7.66 24.11 8.55
CA ILE A 580 -8.10 23.21 9.62
C ILE A 580 -9.22 23.90 10.40
N PHE A 581 -10.42 23.36 10.30
CA PHE A 581 -11.58 23.80 11.07
C PHE A 581 -11.78 22.87 12.26
N ASN A 582 -11.72 23.44 13.47
CA ASN A 582 -11.94 22.66 14.69
C ASN A 582 -13.39 22.13 14.74
N ILE A 583 -13.53 20.84 15.01
CA ILE A 583 -14.82 20.15 15.09
C ILE A 583 -15.03 19.43 16.45
N ASP A 584 -14.35 19.85 17.50
CA ASP A 584 -14.47 19.27 18.85
C ASP A 584 -15.89 19.30 19.42
N PHE A 585 -16.78 20.07 18.82
CA PHE A 585 -18.19 20.11 19.17
C PHE A 585 -19.00 18.91 18.65
N ALA A 586 -18.46 18.15 17.67
CA ALA A 586 -19.20 17.11 16.99
C ALA A 586 -19.29 15.84 17.84
N ASN A 587 -20.50 15.36 18.09
CA ASN A 587 -20.76 14.07 18.72
C ASN A 587 -20.59 12.92 17.69
N GLU A 588 -20.71 11.65 18.15
CA GLU A 588 -20.51 10.46 17.32
C GLU A 588 -21.44 10.38 16.11
N GLU A 589 -22.66 10.87 16.23
CA GLU A 589 -23.59 10.96 15.08
C GLU A 589 -23.12 12.04 14.11
N GLU A 590 -22.79 13.22 14.59
CA GLU A 590 -22.35 14.37 13.78
C GLU A 590 -21.04 14.07 13.02
N ILE A 591 -20.11 13.34 13.62
CA ILE A 591 -18.85 12.93 12.97
C ILE A 591 -19.13 12.13 11.70
N LYS A 592 -20.10 11.20 11.71
CA LYS A 592 -20.45 10.41 10.52
C LYS A 592 -21.05 11.27 9.40
N TYR A 593 -21.87 12.26 9.75
CA TYR A 593 -22.37 13.23 8.75
C TYR A 593 -21.26 14.16 8.25
N LEU A 594 -20.28 14.52 9.07
CA LEU A 594 -19.12 15.30 8.64
C LEU A 594 -18.22 14.51 7.68
N GLU A 595 -18.06 13.21 7.90
CA GLU A 595 -17.38 12.37 6.94
C GLU A 595 -18.13 12.29 5.62
N LEU A 596 -19.45 12.15 5.65
CA LEU A 596 -20.26 12.21 4.43
C LEU A 596 -20.17 13.59 3.74
N LEU A 597 -20.20 14.69 4.50
CA LEU A 597 -19.98 16.03 3.96
C LEU A 597 -18.61 16.14 3.27
N LYS A 598 -17.58 15.56 3.87
CA LYS A 598 -16.23 15.50 3.30
C LYS A 598 -16.20 14.74 1.96
N GLU A 599 -16.95 13.64 1.83
CA GLU A 599 -17.06 12.88 0.56
C GLU A 599 -17.82 13.66 -0.52
N ILE A 600 -18.75 14.52 -0.13
CA ILE A 600 -19.58 15.32 -1.05
C ILE A 600 -18.83 16.56 -1.60
N LEU A 601 -18.02 17.24 -0.76
CA LEU A 601 -17.36 18.47 -1.16
C LEU A 601 -16.36 18.26 -2.29
N GLY A 602 -16.45 19.08 -3.34
CA GLY A 602 -15.66 18.95 -4.56
C GLY A 602 -16.22 17.98 -5.61
N TYR A 603 -17.23 17.16 -5.23
CA TYR A 603 -17.90 16.21 -6.11
C TYR A 603 -19.37 16.53 -6.38
N ILE A 604 -19.82 17.69 -5.96
CA ILE A 604 -21.16 18.24 -6.20
C ILE A 604 -21.04 19.63 -6.81
N ASP A 605 -22.03 20.07 -7.58
CA ASP A 605 -22.07 21.41 -8.16
C ASP A 605 -21.98 22.49 -7.10
N THR A 606 -21.33 23.58 -7.45
CA THR A 606 -21.41 24.86 -6.71
C THR A 606 -22.43 25.78 -7.35
N LYS A 607 -22.59 26.98 -6.79
CA LYS A 607 -23.43 28.01 -7.43
C LYS A 607 -22.89 28.52 -8.75
N LYS A 608 -21.54 28.42 -8.96
CA LYS A 608 -20.88 28.96 -10.16
C LYS A 608 -20.57 27.90 -11.19
N GLU A 609 -20.14 26.73 -10.74
CA GLU A 609 -19.57 25.69 -11.59
C GLU A 609 -20.24 24.34 -11.34
N THR A 610 -20.28 23.51 -12.37
CA THR A 610 -20.56 22.09 -12.20
C THR A 610 -19.36 21.42 -11.53
N PHE A 611 -19.57 20.28 -10.87
CA PHE A 611 -18.47 19.54 -10.23
C PHE A 611 -17.41 19.10 -11.25
N ALA A 612 -17.77 18.84 -12.49
CA ALA A 612 -16.83 18.47 -13.55
C ALA A 612 -15.95 19.66 -13.97
N THR A 613 -16.55 20.85 -14.18
CA THR A 613 -15.78 22.08 -14.49
C THR A 613 -14.94 22.54 -13.31
N LEU A 614 -15.44 22.39 -12.09
CA LEU A 614 -14.66 22.65 -10.88
C LEU A 614 -13.42 21.75 -10.80
N ALA A 615 -13.56 20.45 -11.04
CA ALA A 615 -12.45 19.52 -11.06
C ALA A 615 -11.40 19.87 -12.13
N THR A 616 -11.86 20.23 -13.34
CA THR A 616 -10.99 20.70 -14.41
C THR A 616 -10.20 21.95 -13.98
N ASN A 617 -10.87 22.93 -13.35
CA ASN A 617 -10.23 24.15 -12.85
C ASN A 617 -9.22 23.87 -11.73
N VAL A 618 -9.53 22.96 -10.82
CA VAL A 618 -8.61 22.53 -9.76
C VAL A 618 -7.35 21.90 -10.38
N ASN A 619 -7.50 21.03 -11.35
CA ASN A 619 -6.41 20.35 -12.03
C ASN A 619 -5.54 21.29 -12.88
N LEU A 620 -6.12 22.35 -13.47
CA LEU A 620 -5.39 23.37 -14.24
C LEU A 620 -4.55 24.32 -13.36
N ASN A 621 -4.94 24.53 -12.11
CA ASN A 621 -4.36 25.58 -11.27
C ASN A 621 -3.60 25.06 -10.05
N SER A 622 -3.69 23.78 -9.75
CA SER A 622 -3.10 23.20 -8.53
C SER A 622 -2.59 21.77 -8.74
N GLY A 623 -1.85 21.26 -7.77
CA GLY A 623 -1.54 19.84 -7.65
C GLY A 623 -2.66 19.03 -6.97
N GLY A 624 -3.82 19.66 -6.75
CA GLY A 624 -5.01 19.05 -6.17
C GLY A 624 -5.50 19.75 -4.89
N ILE A 625 -6.80 19.61 -4.66
CA ILE A 625 -7.48 19.98 -3.41
C ILE A 625 -8.15 18.72 -2.89
N SER A 626 -7.96 18.40 -1.62
CA SER A 626 -8.58 17.23 -0.97
C SER A 626 -9.11 17.59 0.41
N TYR A 627 -10.00 16.75 0.93
CA TYR A 627 -10.66 16.96 2.22
C TYR A 627 -10.37 15.77 3.14
N SER A 628 -10.18 16.03 4.44
CA SER A 628 -9.94 14.97 5.42
C SER A 628 -10.54 15.33 6.79
N LEU A 629 -10.88 14.30 7.58
CA LEU A 629 -11.13 14.44 9.01
C LEU A 629 -9.93 13.88 9.76
N GLU A 630 -9.37 14.65 10.68
CA GLU A 630 -8.12 14.31 11.39
C GLU A 630 -8.27 14.46 12.90
N ALA A 631 -7.53 13.63 13.64
CA ALA A 631 -7.44 13.65 15.08
C ALA A 631 -6.00 13.97 15.51
N TYR A 632 -5.84 14.94 16.39
CA TYR A 632 -4.56 15.40 16.90
C TYR A 632 -4.47 15.13 18.41
N ALA A 633 -3.50 14.32 18.83
CA ALA A 633 -3.24 14.02 20.22
C ALA A 633 -2.46 15.15 20.92
N THR A 634 -2.59 15.29 22.22
CA THR A 634 -1.75 16.18 23.03
C THR A 634 -0.81 15.37 23.95
N ASN A 635 0.44 15.83 24.12
CA ASN A 635 1.40 15.16 24.99
C ASN A 635 1.06 15.33 26.49
N ALA A 636 0.37 16.42 26.83
CA ALA A 636 -0.03 16.70 28.24
C ALA A 636 -1.16 15.79 28.71
N ASN A 637 -2.07 15.42 27.82
CA ASN A 637 -3.15 14.48 28.07
C ASN A 637 -3.31 13.56 26.84
N PRO A 638 -2.55 12.44 26.79
CA PRO A 638 -2.46 11.62 25.61
C PRO A 638 -3.78 10.94 25.16
N ILE A 639 -4.77 10.90 26.02
CA ILE A 639 -6.11 10.34 25.72
C ILE A 639 -7.11 11.42 25.31
N ASP A 640 -6.68 12.66 25.25
CA ASP A 640 -7.47 13.80 24.78
C ASP A 640 -7.03 14.24 23.38
N PHE A 641 -7.97 14.48 22.49
CA PHE A 641 -7.73 14.74 21.08
C PHE A 641 -8.48 15.98 20.63
N THR A 642 -7.86 16.75 19.76
CA THR A 642 -8.54 17.79 18.99
C THR A 642 -8.88 17.22 17.62
N PHE A 643 -10.10 17.44 17.15
CA PHE A 643 -10.57 16.97 15.85
C PHE A 643 -10.68 18.14 14.87
N GLY A 644 -10.28 17.88 13.64
CA GLY A 644 -10.28 18.88 12.56
C GLY A 644 -10.95 18.37 11.30
N PHE A 645 -11.78 19.24 10.68
CA PHE A 645 -12.14 19.12 9.28
C PHE A 645 -11.10 19.90 8.47
N CYS A 646 -10.40 19.22 7.58
CA CYS A 646 -9.25 19.76 6.88
C CYS A 646 -9.50 19.88 5.38
N VAL A 647 -9.10 21.02 4.80
CA VAL A 647 -8.96 21.20 3.36
C VAL A 647 -7.47 21.25 3.06
N ASN A 648 -6.97 20.35 2.23
CA ASN A 648 -5.56 20.24 1.86
C ASN A 648 -5.38 20.67 0.40
N ALA A 649 -4.39 21.51 0.12
CA ALA A 649 -4.10 21.97 -1.23
C ALA A 649 -2.60 22.00 -1.51
N LYS A 650 -2.24 21.76 -2.77
CA LYS A 650 -0.88 21.89 -3.30
C LYS A 650 -0.93 22.92 -4.43
N ILE A 651 -0.23 24.03 -4.30
CA ILE A 651 -0.23 25.08 -5.32
C ILE A 651 1.18 25.60 -5.59
N LEU A 652 1.39 26.12 -6.77
CA LEU A 652 2.60 26.90 -7.06
C LEU A 652 2.48 28.30 -6.46
N TYR A 653 3.61 28.88 -6.03
CA TYR A 653 3.64 30.25 -5.52
C TYR A 653 2.99 31.24 -6.49
N GLY A 654 2.14 32.13 -5.96
CA GLY A 654 1.36 33.10 -6.73
C GLY A 654 -0.03 32.62 -7.16
N LYS A 655 -0.39 31.37 -6.87
CA LYS A 655 -1.74 30.82 -7.12
C LYS A 655 -2.67 30.92 -5.88
N GLU A 656 -2.21 31.47 -4.78
CA GLU A 656 -2.95 31.60 -3.52
C GLU A 656 -4.28 32.34 -3.69
N PRO A 657 -4.39 33.45 -4.45
CA PRO A 657 -5.68 34.13 -4.64
C PRO A 657 -6.74 33.25 -5.30
N TRP A 658 -6.32 32.41 -6.26
CA TRP A 658 -7.21 31.43 -6.87
C TRP A 658 -7.63 30.36 -5.86
N LEU A 659 -6.70 29.83 -5.08
CA LEU A 659 -6.99 28.82 -4.06
C LEU A 659 -8.03 29.31 -3.05
N TYR A 660 -7.82 30.49 -2.47
CA TYR A 660 -8.76 31.05 -1.50
C TYR A 660 -10.16 31.26 -2.09
N SER A 661 -10.25 31.67 -3.35
CA SER A 661 -11.54 31.85 -4.04
C SER A 661 -12.23 30.50 -4.25
N THR A 662 -11.49 29.49 -4.67
CA THR A 662 -12.02 28.14 -4.92
C THR A 662 -12.44 27.44 -3.64
N VAL A 663 -11.63 27.53 -2.58
CA VAL A 663 -11.98 26.96 -1.26
C VAL A 663 -13.23 27.65 -0.71
N ALA A 664 -13.31 28.98 -0.78
CA ALA A 664 -14.50 29.74 -0.38
C ALA A 664 -15.75 29.27 -1.13
N GLU A 665 -15.65 29.10 -2.44
CA GLU A 665 -16.75 28.65 -3.28
C GLU A 665 -17.24 27.27 -2.87
N VAL A 666 -16.34 26.29 -2.77
CA VAL A 666 -16.70 24.91 -2.42
C VAL A 666 -17.32 24.84 -1.03
N LEU A 667 -16.71 25.46 -0.02
CA LEU A 667 -17.19 25.36 1.36
C LEU A 667 -18.54 26.04 1.60
N THR A 668 -18.86 27.12 0.84
CA THR A 668 -20.02 27.95 1.15
C THR A 668 -21.13 27.93 0.10
N THR A 669 -20.87 27.35 -1.08
CA THR A 669 -21.85 27.40 -2.19
C THR A 669 -22.15 26.06 -2.84
N SER A 670 -21.63 24.95 -2.32
CA SER A 670 -21.96 23.59 -2.77
C SER A 670 -23.45 23.30 -2.64
N LYS A 671 -24.06 22.73 -3.67
CA LYS A 671 -25.51 22.46 -3.76
C LYS A 671 -25.88 21.18 -3.02
N LEU A 672 -25.90 21.23 -1.69
CA LEU A 672 -26.25 20.08 -0.84
C LEU A 672 -27.71 19.62 -0.98
N GLU A 673 -28.53 20.34 -1.72
CA GLU A 673 -29.89 19.99 -2.10
C GLU A 673 -29.99 19.03 -3.30
N ASP A 674 -28.88 18.69 -3.97
CA ASP A 674 -28.88 17.77 -5.10
C ASP A 674 -28.98 16.31 -4.64
N LYS A 675 -30.21 15.85 -4.45
CA LYS A 675 -30.54 14.49 -4.01
C LYS A 675 -29.94 13.40 -4.92
N LYS A 676 -30.01 13.60 -6.26
CA LYS A 676 -29.50 12.61 -7.21
C LYS A 676 -28.02 12.43 -7.02
N ARG A 677 -27.27 13.54 -7.01
CA ARG A 677 -25.80 13.47 -6.91
C ARG A 677 -25.33 12.91 -5.57
N ILE A 678 -25.98 13.27 -4.47
CA ILE A 678 -25.66 12.71 -3.14
C ILE A 678 -25.95 11.21 -3.09
N LYS A 679 -27.03 10.75 -3.73
CA LYS A 679 -27.31 9.31 -3.86
C LYS A 679 -26.21 8.58 -4.61
N ASP A 680 -25.76 9.13 -5.74
CA ASP A 680 -24.66 8.55 -6.52
C ASP A 680 -23.35 8.48 -5.72
N ILE A 681 -23.00 9.55 -4.98
CA ILE A 681 -21.81 9.57 -4.12
C ILE A 681 -21.89 8.52 -3.00
N ILE A 682 -23.04 8.37 -2.33
CA ILE A 682 -23.22 7.35 -1.29
C ILE A 682 -23.07 5.95 -1.89
N ALA A 683 -23.66 5.69 -3.06
CA ALA A 683 -23.52 4.41 -3.75
C ALA A 683 -22.06 4.11 -4.14
N GLU A 684 -21.34 5.10 -4.65
CA GLU A 684 -19.93 4.99 -4.99
C GLU A 684 -19.06 4.66 -3.75
N VAL A 685 -19.29 5.35 -2.62
CA VAL A 685 -18.59 5.06 -1.36
C VAL A 685 -18.90 3.64 -0.87
N LEU A 686 -20.17 3.22 -0.90
CA LEU A 686 -20.58 1.89 -0.51
C LEU A 686 -20.02 0.79 -1.43
N ALA A 687 -19.86 1.05 -2.72
CA ALA A 687 -19.23 0.11 -3.66
C ALA A 687 -17.77 -0.16 -3.32
N GLY A 688 -17.10 0.77 -2.63
CA GLY A 688 -15.74 0.60 -2.10
C GLY A 688 -15.63 -0.18 -0.78
N LYS A 689 -16.72 -0.72 -0.24
CA LYS A 689 -16.76 -1.40 1.08
C LYS A 689 -15.81 -2.60 1.22
N ASP A 690 -15.48 -3.27 0.11
CA ASP A 690 -14.58 -4.43 0.10
C ASP A 690 -13.16 -4.08 0.60
N ARG A 691 -12.80 -2.79 0.63
CA ARG A 691 -11.55 -2.31 1.26
C ARG A 691 -11.46 -2.68 2.74
N LEU A 692 -12.60 -2.79 3.44
CA LEU A 692 -12.62 -3.21 4.85
C LEU A 692 -12.21 -4.67 5.02
N VAL A 693 -12.38 -5.51 4.00
CA VAL A 693 -11.92 -6.91 4.00
C VAL A 693 -10.47 -7.00 3.51
N SER A 694 -10.13 -6.34 2.42
CA SER A 694 -8.75 -6.38 1.89
C SER A 694 -7.73 -5.78 2.87
N SER A 695 -8.13 -4.76 3.63
CA SER A 695 -7.37 -4.18 4.75
C SER A 695 -7.89 -4.67 6.12
N GLY A 696 -8.34 -5.91 6.20
CA GLY A 696 -9.05 -6.45 7.37
C GLY A 696 -8.28 -6.35 8.68
N HIS A 697 -6.94 -6.37 8.64
CA HIS A 697 -6.09 -6.16 9.81
C HIS A 697 -6.27 -4.74 10.40
N MET A 698 -6.29 -3.70 9.56
CA MET A 698 -6.53 -2.34 10.02
C MET A 698 -7.98 -2.15 10.48
N THR A 699 -8.93 -2.79 9.79
CA THR A 699 -10.34 -2.80 10.17
C THR A 699 -10.54 -3.42 11.56
N ALA A 700 -9.99 -4.61 11.80
CA ALA A 700 -10.08 -5.30 13.09
C ALA A 700 -9.37 -4.50 14.20
N LEU A 701 -8.17 -3.97 13.93
CA LEU A 701 -7.41 -3.18 14.90
C LEU A 701 -8.11 -1.88 15.27
N THR A 702 -8.61 -1.13 14.27
CA THR A 702 -9.37 0.11 14.50
C THR A 702 -10.64 -0.17 15.29
N ARG A 703 -11.36 -1.26 14.94
CA ARG A 703 -12.59 -1.64 15.64
C ARG A 703 -12.32 -2.06 17.07
N ALA A 704 -11.34 -2.93 17.35
CA ALA A 704 -10.96 -3.30 18.70
C ALA A 704 -10.51 -2.08 19.53
N GLY A 705 -9.74 -1.19 18.93
CA GLY A 705 -9.29 0.04 19.60
C GLY A 705 -10.43 1.05 19.84
N SER A 706 -11.46 1.06 19.01
CA SER A 706 -12.61 1.96 19.15
C SER A 706 -13.41 1.69 20.44
N TYR A 707 -13.23 0.53 21.06
CA TYR A 707 -13.90 0.17 22.31
C TYR A 707 -13.38 0.93 23.53
N ILE A 708 -12.19 1.53 23.44
CA ILE A 708 -11.55 2.22 24.56
C ILE A 708 -10.85 3.54 24.17
N SER A 709 -10.41 3.68 22.95
CA SER A 709 -9.68 4.85 22.45
C SER A 709 -10.58 5.80 21.68
N LYS A 710 -10.62 7.07 22.10
CA LYS A 710 -11.38 8.14 21.39
C LYS A 710 -10.83 8.36 19.96
N GLU A 711 -9.52 8.25 19.76
CA GLU A 711 -8.89 8.38 18.43
C GLU A 711 -9.37 7.29 17.50
N LEU A 712 -9.36 6.03 17.96
CA LEU A 712 -9.77 4.91 17.13
C LEU A 712 -11.29 4.83 16.98
N LEU A 713 -12.06 5.30 17.96
CA LEU A 713 -13.49 5.51 17.78
C LEU A 713 -13.77 6.55 16.70
N PHE A 714 -13.07 7.69 16.71
CA PHE A 714 -13.18 8.68 15.63
C PHE A 714 -12.83 8.08 14.26
N LYS A 715 -11.76 7.29 14.15
CA LYS A 715 -11.39 6.58 12.92
C LYS A 715 -12.45 5.56 12.48
N ASP A 716 -13.07 4.83 13.41
CA ASP A 716 -14.14 3.89 13.09
C ASP A 716 -15.42 4.61 12.63
N LEU A 717 -15.72 5.78 13.22
CA LEU A 717 -16.84 6.64 12.83
C LEU A 717 -16.64 7.33 11.47
N THR A 718 -15.41 7.41 10.97
CA THR A 718 -15.09 8.10 9.70
C THR A 718 -14.74 7.11 8.57
N LYS A 719 -14.04 6.03 8.85
CA LYS A 719 -13.50 5.12 7.80
C LYS A 719 -13.68 3.63 8.11
N GLY A 720 -14.23 3.30 9.29
CA GLY A 720 -14.37 1.92 9.74
C GLY A 720 -15.77 1.36 9.61
N ILE A 721 -16.00 0.30 10.39
CA ILE A 721 -17.28 -0.45 10.40
C ILE A 721 -18.46 0.44 10.81
N ALA A 722 -18.25 1.32 11.80
CA ALA A 722 -19.32 2.21 12.25
C ALA A 722 -19.78 3.19 11.16
N TYR A 723 -18.87 3.67 10.31
CA TYR A 723 -19.21 4.51 9.17
C TYR A 723 -19.92 3.71 8.07
N LEU A 724 -19.45 2.51 7.76
CA LEU A 724 -20.13 1.62 6.81
C LEU A 724 -21.58 1.39 7.23
N LYS A 725 -21.81 1.00 8.48
CA LYS A 725 -23.17 0.74 9.00
C LYS A 725 -24.04 1.99 9.00
N PHE A 726 -23.48 3.17 9.19
CA PHE A 726 -24.20 4.43 9.02
C PHE A 726 -24.63 4.64 7.56
N LEU A 727 -23.76 4.46 6.59
CA LEU A 727 -24.10 4.62 5.18
C LEU A 727 -25.16 3.59 4.75
N GLU A 728 -25.01 2.32 5.16
CA GLU A 728 -26.01 1.26 4.90
C GLU A 728 -27.40 1.54 5.52
N SER A 729 -27.46 2.39 6.55
CA SER A 729 -28.71 2.75 7.22
C SER A 729 -29.48 3.88 6.53
N ILE A 730 -28.85 4.61 5.61
CA ILE A 730 -29.47 5.78 4.93
C ILE A 730 -30.42 5.30 3.84
N ASP A 731 -31.73 5.55 4.01
CA ASP A 731 -32.71 5.45 2.93
C ASP A 731 -32.89 6.84 2.30
N ILE A 732 -32.09 7.10 1.25
CA ILE A 732 -32.05 8.44 0.63
C ILE A 732 -33.41 8.88 0.08
N GLU A 733 -34.31 7.94 -0.27
CA GLU A 733 -35.62 8.27 -0.79
C GLU A 733 -36.57 8.81 0.31
N LYS A 734 -36.39 8.32 1.54
CA LYS A 734 -37.21 8.72 2.68
C LYS A 734 -36.56 9.80 3.56
N ASP A 735 -35.24 9.73 3.70
CA ASP A 735 -34.52 10.52 4.71
C ASP A 735 -33.81 11.77 4.16
N PHE A 736 -33.96 12.05 2.85
CA PHE A 736 -33.18 13.12 2.20
C PHE A 736 -33.33 14.49 2.85
N ASP A 737 -34.55 14.89 3.17
CA ASP A 737 -34.78 16.22 3.77
C ASP A 737 -34.05 16.38 5.12
N LYS A 738 -34.09 15.33 5.95
CA LYS A 738 -33.37 15.28 7.22
C LYS A 738 -31.85 15.28 7.00
N LEU A 739 -31.39 14.52 5.99
CA LEU A 739 -29.99 14.47 5.61
C LEU A 739 -29.49 15.86 5.17
N TYR A 740 -30.21 16.50 4.28
CA TYR A 740 -29.91 17.85 3.79
C TYR A 740 -29.87 18.88 4.93
N GLU A 741 -30.89 18.90 5.81
CA GLU A 741 -30.92 19.81 6.97
C GLU A 741 -29.69 19.59 7.87
N LYS A 742 -29.32 18.33 8.14
CA LYS A 742 -28.18 18.00 8.98
C LYS A 742 -26.86 18.41 8.34
N LEU A 743 -26.64 18.08 7.05
CA LEU A 743 -25.44 18.47 6.31
C LEU A 743 -25.31 20.00 6.22
N SER A 744 -26.39 20.71 5.88
CA SER A 744 -26.42 22.17 5.78
C SER A 744 -26.15 22.87 7.11
N SER A 745 -26.72 22.34 8.20
CA SER A 745 -26.48 22.87 9.54
C SER A 745 -25.05 22.67 9.99
N LEU A 746 -24.48 21.46 9.77
CA LEU A 746 -23.10 21.12 10.11
C LEU A 746 -22.10 21.92 9.27
N SER A 747 -22.34 22.08 7.96
CA SER A 747 -21.49 22.89 7.07
C SER A 747 -21.32 24.30 7.63
N LYS A 748 -22.41 24.98 7.99
CA LYS A 748 -22.35 26.31 8.60
C LYS A 748 -21.63 26.33 9.94
N LYS A 749 -21.82 25.30 10.76
CA LYS A 749 -21.18 25.19 12.06
C LYS A 749 -19.67 24.96 11.96
N VAL A 750 -19.24 24.14 11.00
CA VAL A 750 -17.82 23.84 10.77
C VAL A 750 -17.09 25.00 10.13
N PHE A 751 -17.63 25.51 8.99
CA PHE A 751 -16.94 26.51 8.18
C PHE A 751 -17.17 27.93 8.75
N ASN A 752 -16.63 28.12 9.93
CA ASN A 752 -16.68 29.33 10.72
C ASN A 752 -15.25 29.86 10.94
N VAL A 753 -15.07 31.15 10.79
CA VAL A 753 -13.77 31.81 10.92
C VAL A 753 -13.13 31.59 12.30
N ASN A 754 -13.94 31.45 13.34
CA ASN A 754 -13.44 31.24 14.71
C ASN A 754 -12.90 29.81 14.95
N ASN A 755 -13.20 28.86 14.03
CA ASN A 755 -12.71 27.49 14.07
C ASN A 755 -11.43 27.29 13.24
N LEU A 756 -11.01 28.27 12.43
CA LEU A 756 -9.99 28.13 11.42
C LEU A 756 -8.57 28.31 11.98
N LEU A 757 -7.71 27.37 11.62
CA LEU A 757 -6.26 27.46 11.66
C LEU A 757 -5.73 27.19 10.25
N ILE A 758 -4.75 27.97 9.79
CA ILE A 758 -4.09 27.75 8.50
C ILE A 758 -2.68 27.22 8.77
N HIS A 759 -2.36 26.09 8.13
CA HIS A 759 -1.00 25.56 8.10
C HIS A 759 -0.41 25.72 6.70
N THR A 760 0.82 26.24 6.62
CA THR A 760 1.57 26.40 5.37
C THR A 760 2.90 25.69 5.47
N ILE A 761 3.29 24.99 4.40
CA ILE A 761 4.58 24.31 4.27
C ILE A 761 5.26 24.88 3.05
N CYS A 762 6.22 25.75 3.25
CA CYS A 762 6.97 26.44 2.21
C CYS A 762 8.20 27.15 2.81
N ASP A 763 9.08 27.65 1.95
CA ASP A 763 10.18 28.54 2.36
C ASP A 763 9.69 29.97 2.65
N ASP A 764 10.58 30.83 3.12
CA ASP A 764 10.27 32.24 3.41
C ASP A 764 9.74 33.03 2.19
N LYS A 765 10.07 32.59 0.98
CA LYS A 765 9.57 33.20 -0.25
C LYS A 765 8.09 32.86 -0.47
N GLY A 766 7.74 31.59 -0.30
CA GLY A 766 6.35 31.14 -0.40
C GLY A 766 5.46 31.73 0.70
N TYR A 767 5.98 31.80 1.94
CA TYR A 767 5.23 32.33 3.08
C TYR A 767 4.73 33.77 2.86
N LYS A 768 5.50 34.62 2.20
CA LYS A 768 5.11 35.99 1.88
C LYS A 768 3.83 36.10 1.03
N HIS A 769 3.54 35.08 0.26
CA HIS A 769 2.39 34.99 -0.63
C HIS A 769 1.24 34.17 -0.06
N SER A 770 1.47 33.41 1.02
CA SER A 770 0.52 32.45 1.57
C SER A 770 -0.84 33.02 1.94
N PHE A 771 -0.97 34.32 2.13
CA PHE A 771 -2.22 35.00 2.50
C PHE A 771 -2.77 35.94 1.42
N ASP A 772 -2.14 35.94 0.25
CA ASP A 772 -2.63 36.71 -0.88
C ASP A 772 -4.03 36.20 -1.29
N GLY A 773 -5.05 37.01 -1.20
CA GLY A 773 -6.45 36.65 -1.46
C GLY A 773 -7.23 36.06 -0.27
N ALA A 774 -6.63 35.84 0.87
CA ALA A 774 -7.27 35.24 2.06
C ALA A 774 -8.58 35.92 2.49
N LYS A 775 -8.72 37.25 2.22
CA LYS A 775 -9.93 38.03 2.49
C LYS A 775 -11.17 37.36 1.90
N VAL A 776 -11.11 36.80 0.70
CA VAL A 776 -12.26 36.18 0.02
C VAL A 776 -12.82 35.02 0.82
N LEU A 777 -11.95 34.14 1.32
CA LEU A 777 -12.36 33.03 2.18
C LEU A 777 -12.93 33.55 3.51
N ILE A 778 -12.19 34.43 4.21
CA ILE A 778 -12.58 34.92 5.54
C ILE A 778 -13.93 35.65 5.51
N ASP A 779 -14.21 36.42 4.45
CA ASP A 779 -15.49 37.11 4.29
C ASP A 779 -16.65 36.16 3.97
N SER A 780 -16.38 35.01 3.37
CA SER A 780 -17.39 34.02 3.00
C SER A 780 -17.77 33.06 4.14
N LEU A 781 -16.89 32.90 5.14
CA LEU A 781 -17.15 32.03 6.28
C LEU A 781 -18.14 32.63 7.28
N GLU A 782 -18.82 31.75 8.04
CA GLU A 782 -19.64 32.14 9.16
C GLU A 782 -18.80 32.85 10.25
N LYS A 783 -19.38 33.86 10.91
CA LYS A 783 -18.67 34.75 11.85
C LYS A 783 -19.25 34.75 13.26
N GLU A 784 -20.41 34.10 13.44
CA GLU A 784 -21.06 34.02 14.74
C GLU A 784 -20.31 33.11 15.69
N ASP A 785 -20.15 33.52 16.95
CA ASP A 785 -19.55 32.66 17.97
C ASP A 785 -20.48 31.47 18.26
N ILE A 786 -20.09 30.31 17.81
CA ILE A 786 -20.78 29.06 18.16
C ILE A 786 -20.32 28.66 19.55
N LYS A 787 -21.10 29.02 20.57
CA LYS A 787 -20.91 28.50 21.93
C LYS A 787 -21.31 27.04 21.95
N SER A 788 -20.43 26.17 21.52
CA SER A 788 -20.62 24.72 21.62
C SER A 788 -19.67 24.14 22.68
N GLU A 789 -20.25 23.42 23.63
CA GLU A 789 -19.43 22.59 24.49
C GLU A 789 -18.74 21.50 23.66
N ARG A 790 -17.55 21.11 24.10
CA ARG A 790 -16.82 19.98 23.51
C ARG A 790 -17.63 18.71 23.66
N ALA A 791 -17.90 18.01 22.57
CA ALA A 791 -18.64 16.76 22.61
C ALA A 791 -17.83 15.67 23.30
N LYS A 792 -18.50 14.78 24.01
CA LYS A 792 -17.89 13.62 24.64
C LYS A 792 -18.05 12.42 23.72
N LEU A 793 -16.93 11.89 23.22
CA LEU A 793 -16.90 10.56 22.62
C LEU A 793 -16.86 9.52 23.74
N LEU A 794 -17.74 8.53 23.69
CA LEU A 794 -17.91 7.52 24.73
C LEU A 794 -17.66 6.11 24.17
N PRO A 795 -16.40 5.66 24.15
CA PRO A 795 -16.06 4.29 23.74
C PRO A 795 -16.84 3.24 24.53
N GLU A 796 -17.28 2.19 23.86
CA GLU A 796 -18.05 1.08 24.43
C GLU A 796 -17.42 -0.26 24.08
N ILE A 797 -17.21 -1.13 25.06
CA ILE A 797 -16.63 -2.46 24.89
C ILE A 797 -17.63 -3.43 24.26
N LYS A 798 -17.34 -3.86 23.02
CA LYS A 798 -18.22 -4.75 22.25
C LYS A 798 -17.66 -6.14 22.06
N ASN A 799 -16.36 -6.30 21.77
CA ASN A 799 -15.72 -7.58 21.43
C ASN A 799 -16.51 -8.36 20.37
N GLU A 800 -16.28 -8.02 19.11
CA GLU A 800 -17.09 -8.47 17.97
C GLU A 800 -16.29 -9.37 17.01
N GLY A 801 -16.95 -10.41 16.48
CA GLY A 801 -16.53 -11.14 15.30
C GLY A 801 -17.33 -10.68 14.08
N PHE A 802 -16.67 -10.35 12.97
CA PHE A 802 -17.31 -9.94 11.73
C PHE A 802 -17.08 -10.97 10.63
N GLU A 803 -18.14 -11.66 10.28
CA GLU A 803 -18.19 -12.69 9.24
C GLU A 803 -18.15 -12.07 7.84
N THR A 804 -17.35 -12.67 6.99
CA THR A 804 -17.23 -12.36 5.57
C THR A 804 -17.10 -13.64 4.76
N SER A 805 -17.11 -13.52 3.44
CA SER A 805 -16.83 -14.63 2.51
C SER A 805 -15.32 -14.90 2.34
N SER A 806 -14.45 -14.23 3.09
CA SER A 806 -13.00 -14.44 3.05
C SER A 806 -12.63 -15.87 3.42
N MET A 807 -11.53 -16.37 2.83
CA MET A 807 -10.95 -17.67 3.20
C MET A 807 -9.92 -17.55 4.35
N VAL A 808 -9.65 -16.33 4.81
CA VAL A 808 -8.67 -16.01 5.85
C VAL A 808 -9.25 -15.03 6.86
N ASN A 809 -8.56 -14.86 7.98
CA ASN A 809 -8.97 -13.98 9.07
C ASN A 809 -7.95 -12.88 9.33
N TYR A 810 -8.41 -11.88 10.07
CA TYR A 810 -7.64 -10.79 10.64
C TYR A 810 -8.07 -10.66 12.10
N VAL A 811 -7.15 -10.99 13.02
CA VAL A 811 -7.46 -11.06 14.45
C VAL A 811 -6.71 -9.96 15.17
N ALA A 812 -7.42 -9.08 15.85
CA ALA A 812 -6.84 -7.99 16.61
C ALA A 812 -7.10 -8.15 18.12
N ARG A 813 -6.06 -7.89 18.92
CA ARG A 813 -6.11 -7.72 20.36
C ARG A 813 -5.65 -6.31 20.72
N PHE A 814 -6.35 -5.64 21.63
CA PHE A 814 -6.09 -4.22 21.93
C PHE A 814 -6.20 -3.91 23.42
N GLY A 815 -5.54 -2.83 23.85
CA GLY A 815 -5.66 -2.24 25.18
C GLY A 815 -5.02 -0.84 25.22
N ASN A 816 -5.14 -0.16 26.36
CA ASN A 816 -4.56 1.16 26.53
C ASN A 816 -3.87 1.30 27.90
N PHE A 817 -2.53 1.34 27.91
CA PHE A 817 -1.74 1.38 29.13
C PHE A 817 -1.81 2.73 29.88
N VAL A 818 -2.14 3.85 29.20
CA VAL A 818 -2.31 5.15 29.87
C VAL A 818 -3.56 5.15 30.77
N ASN A 819 -4.61 4.45 30.39
CA ASN A 819 -5.81 4.29 31.19
C ASN A 819 -5.52 3.54 32.50
N HIS A 820 -4.46 2.73 32.54
CA HIS A 820 -3.96 2.04 33.72
C HIS A 820 -2.87 2.80 34.48
N GLY A 821 -2.60 4.07 34.12
CA GLY A 821 -1.64 4.93 34.78
C GLY A 821 -0.18 4.79 34.32
N PHE A 822 0.09 3.98 33.30
CA PHE A 822 1.43 3.87 32.73
C PHE A 822 1.72 5.02 31.77
N LYS A 823 3.00 5.35 31.60
CA LYS A 823 3.46 6.36 30.64
C LYS A 823 4.18 5.72 29.47
N TYR A 824 4.13 6.40 28.34
CA TYR A 824 4.91 6.04 27.18
C TYR A 824 6.41 6.19 27.45
N THR A 825 7.22 5.26 26.96
CA THR A 825 8.68 5.27 26.99
C THR A 825 9.25 4.80 25.65
N GLY A 826 10.43 5.27 25.28
CA GLY A 826 11.16 4.83 24.08
C GLY A 826 11.48 3.34 24.08
N VAL A 827 11.53 2.68 25.24
CA VAL A 827 11.71 1.22 25.36
C VAL A 827 10.63 0.45 24.60
N LEU A 828 9.40 0.99 24.51
CA LEU A 828 8.29 0.38 23.76
C LEU A 828 8.57 0.27 22.25
N ARG A 829 9.40 1.16 21.68
CA ARG A 829 9.80 1.04 20.27
C ARG A 829 10.70 -0.17 20.06
N VAL A 830 11.67 -0.37 20.96
CA VAL A 830 12.54 -1.55 20.89
C VAL A 830 11.75 -2.84 21.15
N PHE A 831 10.84 -2.79 22.13
CA PHE A 831 9.95 -3.92 22.41
C PHE A 831 9.03 -4.24 21.22
N LYS A 832 8.53 -3.24 20.50
CA LYS A 832 7.76 -3.44 19.26
C LYS A 832 8.54 -4.24 18.24
N VAL A 833 9.81 -3.93 18.01
CA VAL A 833 10.68 -4.65 17.06
C VAL A 833 10.85 -6.10 17.51
N LEU A 834 11.25 -6.30 18.77
CA LEU A 834 11.42 -7.63 19.36
C LEU A 834 10.12 -8.46 19.28
N LEU A 835 9.02 -7.87 19.71
CA LEU A 835 7.73 -8.56 19.72
C LEU A 835 7.27 -8.93 18.31
N SER A 836 7.36 -8.01 17.37
CA SER A 836 6.88 -8.24 15.99
C SER A 836 7.68 -9.33 15.30
N TYR A 837 9.02 -9.33 15.40
CA TYR A 837 9.88 -10.20 14.60
C TYR A 837 10.39 -11.44 15.34
N ASP A 838 10.58 -11.40 16.66
CA ASP A 838 11.06 -12.56 17.41
C ASP A 838 9.91 -13.42 17.93
N TYR A 839 8.80 -12.82 18.36
CA TYR A 839 7.71 -13.56 18.96
C TYR A 839 6.53 -13.77 18.01
N LEU A 840 5.92 -12.68 17.51
CA LEU A 840 4.70 -12.78 16.67
C LEU A 840 5.00 -13.40 15.32
N TRP A 841 6.06 -12.99 14.67
CA TRP A 841 6.46 -13.53 13.37
C TRP A 841 6.66 -15.05 13.43
N ASN A 842 7.43 -15.53 14.41
CA ASN A 842 7.72 -16.95 14.54
C ASN A 842 6.47 -17.78 14.89
N ASN A 843 5.55 -17.25 15.71
CA ASN A 843 4.41 -18.03 16.17
C ASN A 843 3.17 -17.88 15.26
N ILE A 844 2.91 -16.68 14.70
CA ILE A 844 1.74 -16.41 13.88
C ILE A 844 2.01 -16.68 12.39
N ARG A 845 3.17 -16.22 11.86
CA ARG A 845 3.51 -16.43 10.46
C ARG A 845 4.17 -17.80 10.24
N VAL A 846 5.37 -18.00 10.78
CA VAL A 846 6.19 -19.17 10.44
C VAL A 846 5.52 -20.48 10.88
N LYS A 847 5.02 -20.56 12.11
CA LYS A 847 4.36 -21.76 12.64
C LYS A 847 2.86 -21.78 12.38
N GLY A 848 2.22 -20.62 12.41
CA GLY A 848 0.76 -20.49 12.28
C GLY A 848 0.29 -20.37 10.83
N GLY A 849 1.16 -20.06 9.88
CA GLY A 849 0.85 -19.97 8.46
C GLY A 849 0.12 -18.68 8.04
N ALA A 850 0.09 -17.64 8.89
CA ALA A 850 -0.39 -16.33 8.49
C ALA A 850 0.63 -15.64 7.57
N TYR A 851 0.15 -14.71 6.74
CA TYR A 851 1.06 -13.92 5.90
C TYR A 851 1.86 -12.88 6.70
N GLY A 852 1.25 -12.28 7.71
CA GLY A 852 1.92 -11.29 8.53
C GLY A 852 1.29 -11.07 9.90
N CYS A 853 1.98 -10.28 10.70
CA CYS A 853 1.54 -9.85 12.02
C CYS A 853 2.26 -8.57 12.42
N SER A 854 1.66 -7.78 13.30
CA SER A 854 2.29 -6.57 13.81
C SER A 854 1.86 -6.24 15.22
N ALA A 855 2.70 -5.42 15.90
CA ALA A 855 2.39 -4.78 17.15
C ALA A 855 2.44 -3.26 17.00
N VAL A 856 1.60 -2.53 17.71
CA VAL A 856 1.56 -1.07 17.73
C VAL A 856 1.58 -0.58 19.17
N PHE A 857 2.38 0.46 19.42
CA PHE A 857 2.38 1.21 20.69
C PHE A 857 2.44 2.70 20.37
N SER A 858 1.55 3.48 20.96
CA SER A 858 1.50 4.93 20.72
C SER A 858 1.66 5.74 22.00
N ARG A 859 2.02 7.01 21.86
CA ARG A 859 2.10 7.96 22.99
C ARG A 859 0.74 8.17 23.68
N SER A 860 -0.36 7.96 22.97
CA SER A 860 -1.73 7.99 23.53
C SER A 860 -2.08 6.76 24.38
N GLY A 861 -1.13 5.86 24.58
CA GLY A 861 -1.32 4.65 25.38
C GLY A 861 -1.92 3.48 24.60
N ASN A 862 -2.31 3.68 23.35
CA ASN A 862 -2.85 2.61 22.52
C ASN A 862 -1.79 1.53 22.29
N ALA A 863 -2.14 0.28 22.59
CA ALA A 863 -1.33 -0.90 22.33
C ALA A 863 -2.20 -1.95 21.66
N GLY A 864 -1.74 -2.46 20.51
CA GLY A 864 -2.50 -3.42 19.73
C GLY A 864 -1.61 -4.45 19.07
N PHE A 865 -2.17 -5.64 18.87
CA PHE A 865 -1.55 -6.77 18.19
C PHE A 865 -2.53 -7.25 17.12
N VAL A 866 -2.04 -7.52 15.92
CA VAL A 866 -2.91 -7.91 14.80
C VAL A 866 -2.24 -8.91 13.87
N SER A 867 -3.02 -9.87 13.36
CA SER A 867 -2.60 -10.79 12.31
C SER A 867 -3.17 -10.38 10.94
N TYR A 868 -2.50 -10.81 9.88
CA TYR A 868 -2.86 -10.50 8.50
C TYR A 868 -2.91 -11.78 7.65
N ARG A 869 -4.05 -12.02 6.99
CA ARG A 869 -4.33 -13.23 6.20
C ARG A 869 -4.01 -14.51 6.99
N ASP A 870 -4.67 -14.65 8.12
CA ASP A 870 -4.42 -15.68 9.12
C ASP A 870 -5.41 -16.85 8.95
N PRO A 871 -4.95 -18.10 8.87
CA PRO A 871 -5.83 -19.25 8.86
C PRO A 871 -6.45 -19.57 10.24
N ASN A 872 -6.06 -18.86 11.32
CA ASN A 872 -6.46 -19.13 12.69
C ASN A 872 -7.23 -17.95 13.28
N VAL A 873 -8.05 -18.21 14.34
CA VAL A 873 -8.71 -17.17 15.16
C VAL A 873 -8.30 -17.35 16.63
N ALA A 874 -8.81 -18.38 17.31
CA ALA A 874 -8.53 -18.61 18.73
C ALA A 874 -7.05 -18.86 19.03
N ASN A 875 -6.35 -19.62 18.17
CA ASN A 875 -4.93 -19.89 18.36
C ASN A 875 -4.10 -18.61 18.31
N THR A 876 -4.41 -17.70 17.41
CA THR A 876 -3.73 -16.40 17.30
C THR A 876 -3.97 -15.54 18.55
N ASN A 877 -5.20 -15.48 19.05
CA ASN A 877 -5.47 -14.78 20.30
C ASN A 877 -4.68 -15.35 21.48
N LYS A 878 -4.56 -16.68 21.57
CA LYS A 878 -3.75 -17.35 22.61
C LYS A 878 -2.26 -16.99 22.49
N ILE A 879 -1.75 -16.77 21.29
CA ILE A 879 -0.37 -16.29 21.09
C ILE A 879 -0.24 -14.88 21.67
N TYR A 880 -1.22 -13.99 21.47
CA TYR A 880 -1.20 -12.65 22.09
C TYR A 880 -1.19 -12.70 23.62
N GLU A 881 -1.92 -13.63 24.23
CA GLU A 881 -1.89 -13.82 25.69
C GLU A 881 -0.49 -14.23 26.18
N GLY A 882 0.27 -14.99 25.39
CA GLY A 882 1.63 -15.40 25.69
C GLY A 882 2.70 -14.29 25.66
N ILE A 883 2.34 -13.04 25.23
CA ILE A 883 3.29 -11.91 25.19
C ILE A 883 3.83 -11.57 26.59
N VAL A 884 3.04 -11.73 27.64
CA VAL A 884 3.48 -11.51 29.02
C VAL A 884 4.63 -12.45 29.38
N ASP A 885 4.47 -13.75 29.09
CA ASP A 885 5.50 -14.76 29.37
C ASP A 885 6.75 -14.52 28.53
N TYR A 886 6.60 -14.11 27.28
CA TYR A 886 7.72 -13.71 26.43
C TYR A 886 8.51 -12.55 27.04
N ALA A 887 7.83 -11.46 27.42
CA ALA A 887 8.47 -10.29 28.01
C ALA A 887 9.14 -10.63 29.37
N LYS A 888 8.47 -11.43 30.20
CA LYS A 888 8.96 -11.84 31.53
C LYS A 888 10.22 -12.69 31.44
N ASN A 889 10.28 -13.59 30.49
CA ASN A 889 11.41 -14.53 30.30
C ASN A 889 12.40 -14.02 29.26
N PHE A 890 12.28 -12.76 28.83
CA PHE A 890 13.13 -12.20 27.78
C PHE A 890 14.60 -12.20 28.18
N THR A 891 15.42 -12.78 27.33
CA THR A 891 16.88 -12.77 27.40
C THR A 891 17.46 -12.49 26.02
N ALA A 892 18.46 -11.65 25.96
CA ALA A 892 19.13 -11.28 24.73
C ALA A 892 20.60 -10.90 25.02
N ASN A 893 21.50 -11.25 24.14
CA ASN A 893 22.87 -10.76 24.21
C ASN A 893 22.98 -9.31 23.68
N ASP A 894 24.14 -8.68 23.83
CA ASP A 894 24.34 -7.28 23.42
C ASP A 894 24.14 -7.08 21.91
N ARG A 895 24.49 -8.07 21.07
CA ARG A 895 24.25 -8.03 19.62
C ARG A 895 22.75 -8.01 19.29
N GLU A 896 21.95 -8.84 19.94
CA GLU A 896 20.49 -8.91 19.72
C GLU A 896 19.82 -7.63 20.17
N MET A 897 20.22 -7.08 21.34
CA MET A 897 19.72 -5.79 21.81
C MET A 897 20.12 -4.65 20.87
N THR A 898 21.39 -4.62 20.41
CA THR A 898 21.87 -3.60 19.48
C THR A 898 21.07 -3.62 18.17
N LYS A 899 20.85 -4.80 17.61
CA LYS A 899 20.04 -5.01 16.41
C LYS A 899 18.63 -4.42 16.57
N SER A 900 17.94 -4.73 17.65
CA SER A 900 16.57 -4.26 17.89
C SER A 900 16.51 -2.75 18.16
N VAL A 901 17.54 -2.18 18.78
CA VAL A 901 17.70 -0.73 18.94
C VAL A 901 17.86 -0.06 17.58
N ILE A 902 18.69 -0.62 16.68
CA ILE A 902 18.89 -0.09 15.33
C ILE A 902 17.59 -0.10 14.54
N GLY A 903 16.81 -1.20 14.58
CA GLY A 903 15.50 -1.26 13.93
C GLY A 903 14.51 -0.21 14.47
N ALA A 904 14.52 0.03 15.80
CA ALA A 904 13.70 1.08 16.40
C ALA A 904 14.12 2.49 15.96
N ILE A 905 15.41 2.73 15.82
CA ILE A 905 15.95 4.01 15.30
C ILE A 905 15.63 4.19 13.81
N SER A 906 15.66 3.11 13.00
CA SER A 906 15.30 3.17 11.59
C SER A 906 13.90 3.76 11.38
N GLU A 907 12.94 3.34 12.18
CA GLU A 907 11.58 3.90 12.15
C GLU A 907 11.53 5.38 12.56
N MET A 908 12.40 5.81 13.46
CA MET A 908 12.46 7.21 13.92
C MET A 908 13.12 8.13 12.88
N ASP A 909 14.07 7.63 12.13
CA ASP A 909 14.92 8.37 11.19
C ASP A 909 14.48 8.20 9.73
N THR A 910 13.32 7.62 9.47
CA THR A 910 12.77 7.47 8.12
C THR A 910 12.75 8.84 7.41
N PRO A 911 13.36 8.95 6.22
CA PRO A 911 13.33 10.18 5.43
C PRO A 911 11.90 10.63 5.13
N LEU A 912 11.67 11.92 5.18
CA LEU A 912 10.37 12.52 4.90
C LEU A 912 10.46 13.35 3.61
N THR A 913 9.35 13.39 2.88
CA THR A 913 9.16 14.38 1.81
C THR A 913 9.01 15.78 2.41
N PRO A 914 9.20 16.86 1.64
CA PRO A 914 8.98 18.22 2.15
C PRO A 914 7.60 18.41 2.80
N ALA A 915 6.56 17.85 2.18
CA ALA A 915 5.22 17.82 2.77
C ALA A 915 5.18 17.06 4.10
N GLY A 916 5.83 15.90 4.15
CA GLY A 916 5.94 15.06 5.35
C GLY A 916 6.67 15.76 6.52
N GLU A 917 7.75 16.48 6.23
CA GLU A 917 8.47 17.30 7.23
C GLU A 917 7.56 18.39 7.81
N GLY A 918 6.84 19.10 6.96
CA GLY A 918 5.89 20.12 7.40
C GLY A 918 4.75 19.54 8.22
N MET A 919 4.22 18.40 7.84
CA MET A 919 3.17 17.70 8.60
C MET A 919 3.68 17.21 9.97
N LYS A 920 4.95 16.82 10.08
CA LYS A 920 5.58 16.51 11.36
C LYS A 920 5.64 17.76 12.26
N GLY A 921 5.87 18.95 11.66
CA GLY A 921 5.80 20.24 12.35
C GLY A 921 4.40 20.52 12.91
N LEU A 922 3.36 20.35 12.10
CA LEU A 922 1.98 20.50 12.53
C LEU A 922 1.61 19.51 13.65
N SER A 923 2.05 18.28 13.54
CA SER A 923 1.85 17.26 14.58
C SER A 923 2.54 17.67 15.91
N ALA A 924 3.76 18.21 15.84
CA ALA A 924 4.47 18.74 17.02
C ALA A 924 3.74 19.94 17.63
N TYR A 925 3.17 20.83 16.80
CA TYR A 925 2.34 21.94 17.24
C TYR A 925 1.14 21.47 18.09
N TYR A 926 0.36 20.54 17.58
CA TYR A 926 -0.83 20.04 18.29
C TYR A 926 -0.45 19.19 19.50
N SER A 927 0.50 18.28 19.36
CA SER A 927 0.91 17.38 20.43
C SER A 927 1.65 18.10 21.57
N LYS A 928 2.20 19.29 21.29
CA LYS A 928 3.09 20.01 22.22
C LYS A 928 4.31 19.19 22.64
N VAL A 929 4.73 18.26 21.77
CA VAL A 929 5.98 17.50 21.93
C VAL A 929 7.14 18.45 21.65
N ARG A 930 8.06 18.56 22.59
CA ARG A 930 9.24 19.44 22.52
C ARG A 930 10.48 18.63 22.13
N HIS A 931 11.55 19.33 21.77
CA HIS A 931 12.85 18.72 21.47
C HIS A 931 13.32 17.80 22.62
N GLU A 932 13.17 18.26 23.86
CA GLU A 932 13.59 17.48 25.04
C GLU A 932 12.80 16.16 25.15
N ASP A 933 11.53 16.15 24.78
CA ASP A 933 10.70 14.95 24.82
C ASP A 933 11.16 13.94 23.75
N MET A 934 11.48 14.42 22.54
CA MET A 934 11.99 13.57 21.45
C MET A 934 13.42 13.09 21.72
N GLN A 935 14.27 13.96 22.25
CA GLN A 935 15.65 13.62 22.62
C GLN A 935 15.66 12.56 23.72
N LYS A 936 14.81 12.72 24.74
CA LYS A 936 14.65 11.75 25.81
C LYS A 936 14.19 10.39 25.26
N GLU A 937 13.19 10.38 24.40
CA GLU A 937 12.72 9.13 23.76
C GLU A 937 13.85 8.44 22.99
N ARG A 938 14.65 9.20 22.22
CA ARG A 938 15.79 8.65 21.49
C ARG A 938 16.86 8.07 22.42
N GLU A 939 17.15 8.77 23.53
CA GLU A 939 18.08 8.27 24.53
C GLU A 939 17.57 6.99 25.20
N GLU A 940 16.28 6.91 25.52
CA GLU A 940 15.65 5.70 26.04
C GLU A 940 15.78 4.54 25.07
N VAL A 941 15.53 4.77 23.76
CA VAL A 941 15.73 3.76 22.70
C VAL A 941 17.18 3.30 22.64
N LEU A 942 18.15 4.25 22.52
CA LEU A 942 19.57 3.93 22.36
C LEU A 942 20.17 3.20 23.58
N ASN A 943 19.64 3.43 24.77
CA ASN A 943 20.13 2.85 26.01
C ASN A 943 19.32 1.63 26.49
N THR A 944 18.29 1.22 25.74
CA THR A 944 17.44 0.08 26.12
C THR A 944 18.26 -1.18 26.37
N SER A 945 18.01 -1.80 27.50
CA SER A 945 18.61 -3.06 27.94
C SER A 945 17.56 -4.18 28.07
N GLU A 946 18.04 -5.40 28.23
CA GLU A 946 17.21 -6.58 28.54
C GLU A 946 16.34 -6.39 29.80
N ALA A 947 16.90 -5.72 30.82
CA ALA A 947 16.17 -5.44 32.04
C ALA A 947 15.02 -4.45 31.84
N ASP A 948 15.19 -3.47 30.95
CA ASP A 948 14.14 -2.51 30.62
C ASP A 948 12.97 -3.20 29.88
N ILE A 949 13.26 -4.17 29.01
CA ILE A 949 12.24 -4.99 28.34
C ILE A 949 11.44 -5.79 29.38
N ARG A 950 12.11 -6.48 30.30
CA ARG A 950 11.40 -7.18 31.41
C ARG A 950 10.62 -6.22 32.30
N GLY A 951 11.09 -4.99 32.42
CA GLY A 951 10.39 -3.93 33.16
C GLY A 951 9.03 -3.52 32.58
N LEU A 952 8.76 -3.86 31.30
CA LEU A 952 7.47 -3.61 30.66
C LEU A 952 6.36 -4.60 31.04
N VAL A 953 6.67 -5.70 31.73
CA VAL A 953 5.68 -6.75 32.07
C VAL A 953 4.41 -6.19 32.71
N PRO A 954 4.45 -5.32 33.74
CA PRO A 954 3.23 -4.79 34.35
C PRO A 954 2.38 -3.95 33.35
N LEU A 955 3.03 -3.24 32.42
CA LEU A 955 2.35 -2.47 31.38
C LEU A 955 1.65 -3.41 30.40
N ILE A 956 2.32 -4.49 29.98
CA ILE A 956 1.76 -5.47 29.05
C ILE A 956 0.61 -6.26 29.67
N GLU A 957 0.74 -6.66 30.95
CA GLU A 957 -0.35 -7.28 31.71
C GLU A 957 -1.58 -6.37 31.76
N ALA A 958 -1.38 -5.07 32.01
CA ALA A 958 -2.46 -4.10 32.03
C ALA A 958 -3.14 -3.99 30.65
N VAL A 959 -2.37 -3.89 29.57
CA VAL A 959 -2.91 -3.86 28.19
C VAL A 959 -3.75 -5.11 27.88
N LEU A 960 -3.25 -6.29 28.18
CA LEU A 960 -3.95 -7.55 27.88
C LEU A 960 -5.17 -7.77 28.78
N SER A 961 -5.17 -7.18 30.00
CA SER A 961 -6.31 -7.25 30.93
C SER A 961 -7.55 -6.52 30.45
N ASP A 962 -7.41 -5.54 29.54
CA ASP A 962 -8.55 -4.88 28.87
C ASP A 962 -9.40 -5.85 28.06
N ASN A 963 -8.80 -6.96 27.60
CA ASN A 963 -9.45 -8.06 26.87
C ASN A 963 -10.31 -7.59 25.70
N LEU A 964 -9.79 -6.67 24.88
CA LEU A 964 -10.49 -6.12 23.74
C LEU A 964 -10.10 -6.89 22.48
N ILE A 965 -11.09 -7.51 21.83
CA ILE A 965 -10.88 -8.39 20.69
C ILE A 965 -11.80 -7.98 19.56
N CYS A 966 -11.27 -8.00 18.34
CA CYS A 966 -12.08 -7.98 17.13
C CYS A 966 -11.44 -8.93 16.09
N ALA A 967 -12.29 -9.71 15.43
CA ALA A 967 -11.89 -10.50 14.27
C ALA A 967 -12.77 -10.15 13.06
N VAL A 968 -12.13 -10.14 11.88
CA VAL A 968 -12.82 -9.97 10.59
C VAL A 968 -12.36 -11.11 9.68
N GLY A 969 -13.26 -11.87 9.06
CA GLY A 969 -12.81 -12.91 8.13
C GLY A 969 -13.79 -14.03 7.89
N ASN A 970 -13.26 -15.24 7.81
CA ASN A 970 -13.97 -16.45 7.44
C ASN A 970 -15.13 -16.75 8.40
N ALA A 971 -16.35 -16.84 7.87
CA ALA A 971 -17.56 -17.04 8.67
C ALA A 971 -17.51 -18.34 9.50
N ASP A 972 -17.11 -19.46 8.90
CA ASP A 972 -17.09 -20.76 9.58
C ASP A 972 -16.08 -20.78 10.74
N LEU A 973 -14.93 -20.11 10.59
CA LEU A 973 -13.89 -20.04 11.61
C LEU A 973 -14.27 -19.08 12.74
N ILE A 974 -14.90 -17.95 12.43
CA ILE A 974 -15.38 -17.00 13.44
C ILE A 974 -16.52 -17.62 14.24
N GLU A 975 -17.47 -18.30 13.59
CA GLU A 975 -18.57 -18.99 14.27
C GLU A 975 -18.06 -20.14 15.16
N LYS A 976 -17.07 -20.92 14.66
CA LYS A 976 -16.43 -21.98 15.45
C LYS A 976 -15.83 -21.46 16.75
N ASP A 977 -15.22 -20.27 16.72
CA ASP A 977 -14.54 -19.65 17.84
C ASP A 977 -15.41 -18.52 18.48
N SER A 978 -16.74 -18.56 18.27
CA SER A 978 -17.70 -17.52 18.68
C SER A 978 -17.69 -17.22 20.18
N GLU A 979 -17.27 -18.16 21.02
CA GLU A 979 -17.12 -17.96 22.47
C GLU A 979 -16.15 -16.82 22.84
N MET A 980 -15.24 -16.43 21.94
CA MET A 980 -14.31 -15.33 22.16
C MET A 980 -14.97 -13.95 22.06
N PHE A 981 -16.15 -13.87 21.45
CA PHE A 981 -16.84 -12.62 21.14
C PHE A 981 -18.09 -12.47 21.99
N LYS A 982 -18.46 -11.21 22.27
CA LYS A 982 -19.78 -10.90 22.82
C LYS A 982 -20.87 -11.02 21.75
N GLU A 983 -20.51 -10.68 20.52
CA GLU A 983 -21.40 -10.72 19.37
C GLU A 983 -20.64 -11.16 18.12
N VAL A 984 -21.29 -12.00 17.31
CA VAL A 984 -20.87 -12.31 15.94
C VAL A 984 -21.87 -11.69 14.98
N LYS A 985 -21.37 -11.03 13.95
CA LYS A 985 -22.18 -10.25 13.00
C LYS A 985 -21.64 -10.41 11.59
N HIS A 986 -22.50 -10.25 10.59
CA HIS A 986 -22.06 -10.06 9.22
C HIS A 986 -21.48 -8.66 9.03
N LEU A 987 -20.32 -8.59 8.38
CA LEU A 987 -19.66 -7.30 8.13
C LEU A 987 -20.53 -6.42 7.22
N PHE A 988 -21.09 -7.00 6.16
CA PHE A 988 -21.95 -6.30 5.22
C PHE A 988 -23.42 -6.51 5.58
N LYS A 989 -24.28 -5.57 5.16
CA LYS A 989 -25.73 -5.66 5.35
C LYS A 989 -26.26 -6.88 4.58
N ASP A 990 -27.21 -7.57 5.21
CA ASP A 990 -27.95 -8.68 4.63
C ASP A 990 -28.81 -8.21 3.44
#